data_5a8ec3ee4ed8651bc884840a05dcd8fd
#
_entry.id   5a8ec3ee4ed8651bc884840a05dcd8fd
#
_cell.length_a   1.000
_cell.length_b   1.000
_cell.length_c   1.000
_cell.angle_alpha   90.00
_cell.angle_beta   90.00
_cell.angle_gamma   90.00
#
_symmetry.space_group_name_H-M   'P 1'
#
loop_
_entity.id
_entity.type
_entity.pdbx_description
1 polymer ?
#
loop_
_entity_poly.entity_id
_entity_poly.type
_entity_poly.pdbx_seq_one_letter_code
_entity_poly.pdbx_strand_id
1 'polypeptide(L)'
;MYQAIVFLPLLGCILAGLISLAGARARFPGGEPSEFDHGHGGHESHAAAHDAHGHDAHAHDDHGAHEPAAAGSRFAELATTTLLFISMLLSWLAFVKVGLGQEEFRAPILQFITVGDLKVDWGLRVDTLTAVMLVVVTSISAFVHLYSIGYMEDDPYRPRFFAYLSLFTFSMLMLVTADSLVQLFFGWEGVGLMSYLLIGFWYHKPEANAAAIKAFLVNRVGDFGFSLGIFAVFYLTGAVDFDTIFAQAPALSGKTFHFLSWDLDALTVVCLLLFMGAMGKSAQFLLHTWLPDAMEGPTPVSALIHAATMVTAGVFMVARLSPLFELAPTAQSVVIFIGATTALFAATVGLVQNDIKRIVAYSTCSQLGYMFVAMGVGAYSVGMFHLFTHAFFKALLFLGCGAVIIAMHHEQDIRRMGGLKSRIPFTYWMMFIGTLALTGFPFTAGYFSKDAIIEAAFVGHNPMAIYGFVCTVIAAGLTSFYSWRLMFKTFHGEPHDHHHHEAAHEPHITMLVPLGALATGAILAGMPFKELFTGHGVAEFFRGSLTFAAGNKVLEEMHHVPVWVALTPTVMMALGLLVAWQFYIRRPDIPVALARQYKPLYTFLLNKWYFDELYDFLFVKPAMWIGRTLWKRGDGWLIDGFGPDGVSARVLDVTRNVVRLQTGYLYHYAFAMLIGVAAFITWFMFASGGH
;
A
#
# COMPACT_ATOMS: atom_id res chain seq x y z
N MET A 1 6.70 13.93 26.15
CA MET A 1 5.42 13.81 25.43
C MET A 1 5.66 13.30 24.00
N TYR A 2 6.37 14.03 23.12
CA TYR A 2 6.53 13.69 21.70
C TYR A 2 7.22 12.35 21.45
N GLN A 3 8.27 12.02 22.20
CA GLN A 3 8.89 10.69 22.15
C GLN A 3 7.91 9.58 22.54
N ALA A 4 7.06 9.82 23.55
CA ALA A 4 6.06 8.84 23.96
C ALA A 4 5.05 8.56 22.83
N ILE A 5 4.60 9.58 22.09
CA ILE A 5 3.71 9.39 20.95
C ILE A 5 4.27 8.35 19.98
N VAL A 6 5.57 8.46 19.66
CA VAL A 6 6.22 7.61 18.65
C VAL A 6 6.55 6.23 19.20
N PHE A 7 7.06 6.14 20.44
CA PHE A 7 7.60 4.88 20.97
C PHE A 7 6.61 4.01 21.74
N LEU A 8 5.43 4.53 22.14
CA LEU A 8 4.38 3.69 22.76
C LEU A 8 3.87 2.59 21.81
N PRO A 9 3.62 2.83 20.51
CA PRO A 9 3.28 1.75 19.59
C PRO A 9 4.41 0.70 19.44
N LEU A 10 5.67 1.11 19.46
CA LEU A 10 6.80 0.18 19.42
C LEU A 10 6.81 -0.72 20.69
N LEU A 11 6.58 -0.13 21.87
CA LEU A 11 6.45 -0.89 23.10
C LEU A 11 5.30 -1.92 23.00
N GLY A 12 4.16 -1.51 22.45
CA GLY A 12 3.02 -2.41 22.18
C GLY A 12 3.42 -3.56 21.26
N CYS A 13 4.15 -3.28 20.18
CA CYS A 13 4.67 -4.29 19.27
C CYS A 13 5.58 -5.29 20.00
N ILE A 14 6.51 -4.81 20.82
CA ILE A 14 7.44 -5.68 21.56
C ILE A 14 6.68 -6.60 22.53
N LEU A 15 5.74 -6.05 23.30
CA LEU A 15 4.93 -6.83 24.25
C LEU A 15 4.09 -7.90 23.54
N ALA A 16 3.34 -7.53 22.49
CA ALA A 16 2.52 -8.46 21.74
C ALA A 16 3.38 -9.49 20.97
N GLY A 17 4.52 -9.07 20.44
CA GLY A 17 5.48 -9.93 19.75
C GLY A 17 6.08 -11.01 20.68
N LEU A 18 6.49 -10.63 21.91
CA LEU A 18 6.99 -11.58 22.89
C LEU A 18 5.92 -12.61 23.29
N ILE A 19 4.66 -12.17 23.44
CA ILE A 19 3.53 -13.08 23.71
C ILE A 19 3.32 -14.04 22.54
N SER A 20 3.38 -13.53 21.30
CA SER A 20 3.26 -14.36 20.11
C SER A 20 4.36 -15.42 20.03
N LEU A 21 5.61 -15.05 20.31
CA LEU A 21 6.76 -15.98 20.32
C LEU A 21 6.66 -17.02 21.45
N ALA A 22 6.25 -16.62 22.65
CA ALA A 22 6.03 -17.54 23.75
C ALA A 22 4.89 -18.53 23.44
N GLY A 23 3.79 -18.05 22.86
CA GLY A 23 2.67 -18.87 22.41
C GLY A 23 3.06 -19.87 21.32
N ALA A 24 3.91 -19.46 20.38
CA ALA A 24 4.43 -20.35 19.33
C ALA A 24 5.24 -21.51 19.91
N ARG A 25 6.12 -21.26 20.89
CA ARG A 25 6.88 -22.33 21.56
C ARG A 25 5.98 -23.32 22.30
N ALA A 26 4.89 -22.86 22.90
CA ALA A 26 3.94 -23.73 23.58
C ALA A 26 3.15 -24.61 22.61
N ARG A 27 2.88 -24.12 21.38
CA ARG A 27 2.15 -24.85 20.34
C ARG A 27 3.02 -25.81 19.55
N PHE A 28 4.27 -25.46 19.30
CA PHE A 28 5.22 -26.21 18.47
C PHE A 28 6.54 -26.45 19.24
N PRO A 29 6.51 -27.24 20.33
CA PRO A 29 7.73 -27.59 21.03
C PRO A 29 8.62 -28.43 20.11
N GLY A 30 9.78 -27.90 19.74
CA GLY A 30 10.72 -28.56 18.83
C GLY A 30 10.55 -28.22 17.35
N GLY A 31 9.61 -27.33 16.99
CA GLY A 31 9.42 -26.91 15.60
C GLY A 31 8.67 -27.93 14.73
N GLU A 32 8.01 -28.91 15.32
CA GLU A 32 7.12 -29.81 14.58
C GLU A 32 5.85 -29.08 14.17
N PRO A 33 5.39 -29.26 12.90
CA PRO A 33 4.11 -28.71 12.46
C PRO A 33 2.95 -29.31 13.28
N SER A 34 1.89 -28.52 13.52
CA SER A 34 0.68 -29.05 14.15
C SER A 34 0.04 -30.13 13.27
N GLU A 35 -0.68 -31.07 13.90
CA GLU A 35 -1.41 -32.12 13.19
C GLU A 35 -2.39 -31.61 12.13
N PHE A 36 -2.72 -30.32 12.15
CA PHE A 36 -3.53 -29.65 11.13
C PHE A 36 -2.81 -29.42 9.80
N ASP A 37 -1.48 -29.53 9.73
CA ASP A 37 -0.69 -29.35 8.51
C ASP A 37 -0.57 -30.67 7.70
N HIS A 38 -1.09 -31.77 8.21
CA HIS A 38 -1.05 -33.08 7.53
C HIS A 38 -2.26 -33.38 6.63
N GLY A 39 -3.04 -32.37 6.28
CA GLY A 39 -4.25 -32.51 5.46
C GLY A 39 -4.05 -32.77 3.98
N HIS A 40 -2.83 -32.80 3.42
CA HIS A 40 -2.57 -33.21 2.02
C HIS A 40 -1.12 -33.61 1.81
N GLY A 41 -0.75 -34.79 2.25
CA GLY A 41 0.55 -35.37 1.94
C GLY A 41 0.53 -36.89 2.00
N GLY A 42 0.42 -37.55 0.85
CA GLY A 42 0.86 -38.94 0.72
C GLY A 42 -0.21 -39.96 0.36
N HIS A 43 -0.62 -40.00 -0.88
CA HIS A 43 -0.87 -41.26 -1.56
C HIS A 43 -0.05 -41.30 -2.86
N GLU A 44 1.01 -42.10 -2.81
CA GLU A 44 1.73 -42.50 -4.01
C GLU A 44 0.81 -43.31 -4.94
N SER A 45 0.89 -42.93 -6.18
CA SER A 45 0.78 -43.74 -7.42
C SER A 45 -0.16 -44.93 -7.45
N HIS A 46 -1.21 -44.86 -8.25
CA HIS A 46 -1.44 -45.83 -9.33
C HIS A 46 -2.22 -45.12 -10.46
N ALA A 47 -1.60 -45.18 -11.63
CA ALA A 47 -2.14 -44.71 -12.89
C ALA A 47 -3.38 -45.55 -13.30
N ALA A 48 -4.49 -44.89 -13.60
CA ALA A 48 -5.44 -45.33 -14.61
C ALA A 48 -6.28 -44.12 -15.05
N ALA A 49 -6.25 -43.87 -16.34
CA ALA A 49 -7.10 -42.92 -17.02
C ALA A 49 -8.58 -43.35 -16.90
N HIS A 50 -9.47 -42.38 -16.67
CA HIS A 50 -10.77 -42.33 -17.34
C HIS A 50 -11.50 -40.99 -17.01
N ASP A 51 -11.82 -40.33 -18.07
CA ASP A 51 -12.96 -39.48 -18.43
C ASP A 51 -13.59 -38.45 -17.46
N ALA A 52 -13.68 -37.26 -18.06
CA ALA A 52 -14.38 -36.06 -17.65
C ALA A 52 -15.86 -36.33 -17.28
N HIS A 53 -16.25 -35.78 -16.13
CA HIS A 53 -17.59 -35.16 -15.95
C HIS A 53 -17.47 -34.15 -14.78
N GLY A 54 -17.87 -32.89 -15.04
CA GLY A 54 -17.89 -31.83 -14.06
C GLY A 54 -18.95 -32.12 -12.97
N HIS A 55 -18.52 -31.92 -11.74
CA HIS A 55 -19.43 -31.68 -10.63
C HIS A 55 -18.86 -30.54 -9.79
N ASP A 56 -19.72 -29.56 -9.58
CA ASP A 56 -19.50 -28.46 -8.66
C ASP A 56 -19.04 -28.99 -7.30
N ALA A 57 -17.80 -28.69 -6.93
CA ALA A 57 -17.32 -28.95 -5.59
C ALA A 57 -17.93 -27.89 -4.66
N HIS A 58 -19.05 -28.23 -4.02
CA HIS A 58 -19.44 -27.59 -2.78
C HIS A 58 -18.30 -27.78 -1.79
N ALA A 59 -17.59 -26.67 -1.47
CA ALA A 59 -16.71 -26.64 -0.32
C ALA A 59 -17.61 -26.85 0.91
N HIS A 60 -17.61 -28.06 1.46
CA HIS A 60 -18.09 -28.29 2.81
C HIS A 60 -17.19 -27.49 3.74
N ASP A 61 -17.77 -26.51 4.42
CA ASP A 61 -17.17 -25.91 5.60
C ASP A 61 -16.94 -27.04 6.61
N ASP A 62 -15.71 -27.53 6.62
CA ASP A 62 -15.24 -28.43 7.65
C ASP A 62 -15.12 -27.56 8.93
N HIS A 63 -16.06 -27.75 9.86
CA HIS A 63 -15.98 -27.23 11.21
C HIS A 63 -14.82 -27.92 11.94
N GLY A 64 -13.61 -27.71 11.44
CA GLY A 64 -12.39 -28.15 12.08
C GLY A 64 -12.32 -27.54 13.46
N ALA A 65 -11.95 -28.33 14.45
CA ALA A 65 -11.79 -27.93 15.83
C ALA A 65 -10.99 -26.60 15.87
N HIS A 66 -11.61 -25.52 16.36
CA HIS A 66 -10.98 -24.20 16.46
C HIS A 66 -9.69 -24.31 17.27
N GLU A 67 -8.58 -23.97 16.68
CA GLU A 67 -7.31 -23.93 17.37
C GLU A 67 -7.40 -22.92 18.53
N PRO A 68 -7.07 -23.32 19.77
CA PRO A 68 -7.25 -22.45 20.93
C PRO A 68 -6.37 -21.21 20.81
N ALA A 69 -6.91 -20.04 21.18
CA ALA A 69 -6.15 -18.80 21.20
C ALA A 69 -4.88 -18.91 22.06
N ALA A 70 -3.79 -18.29 21.61
CA ALA A 70 -2.53 -18.29 22.34
C ALA A 70 -2.72 -17.69 23.74
N ALA A 71 -2.09 -18.30 24.76
CA ALA A 71 -2.09 -17.75 26.10
C ALA A 71 -1.54 -16.31 26.11
N GLY A 72 -2.25 -15.38 26.76
CA GLY A 72 -1.89 -13.95 26.80
C GLY A 72 -2.45 -13.12 25.63
N SER A 73 -3.21 -13.71 24.68
CA SER A 73 -3.82 -12.97 23.56
C SER A 73 -4.63 -11.76 24.02
N ARG A 74 -5.45 -11.90 25.05
CA ARG A 74 -6.25 -10.81 25.62
C ARG A 74 -5.40 -9.69 26.20
N PHE A 75 -4.28 -10.01 26.83
CA PHE A 75 -3.35 -8.99 27.31
C PHE A 75 -2.68 -8.25 26.15
N ALA A 76 -2.25 -8.94 25.09
CA ALA A 76 -1.67 -8.32 23.90
C ALA A 76 -2.65 -7.33 23.26
N GLU A 77 -3.91 -7.71 23.07
CA GLU A 77 -4.97 -6.86 22.53
C GLU A 77 -5.16 -5.60 23.36
N LEU A 78 -5.36 -5.76 24.66
CA LEU A 78 -5.64 -4.65 25.56
C LEU A 78 -4.43 -3.73 25.75
N ALA A 79 -3.22 -4.29 25.88
CA ALA A 79 -2.00 -3.52 26.06
C ALA A 79 -1.71 -2.64 24.81
N THR A 80 -1.71 -3.24 23.62
CA THR A 80 -1.47 -2.50 22.37
C THR A 80 -2.52 -1.42 22.15
N THR A 81 -3.80 -1.75 22.32
CA THR A 81 -4.91 -0.81 22.15
C THR A 81 -4.80 0.36 23.15
N THR A 82 -4.52 0.08 24.42
CA THR A 82 -4.38 1.12 25.46
C THR A 82 -3.21 2.05 25.15
N LEU A 83 -2.04 1.50 24.76
CA LEU A 83 -0.87 2.30 24.41
C LEU A 83 -1.15 3.21 23.20
N LEU A 84 -1.92 2.73 22.22
CA LEU A 84 -2.35 3.53 21.09
C LEU A 84 -3.33 4.66 21.49
N PHE A 85 -4.30 4.41 22.38
CA PHE A 85 -5.17 5.46 22.88
C PHE A 85 -4.40 6.53 23.67
N ILE A 86 -3.40 6.14 24.45
CA ILE A 86 -2.49 7.10 25.10
C ILE A 86 -1.74 7.93 24.05
N SER A 87 -1.17 7.28 23.03
CA SER A 87 -0.49 7.96 21.94
C SER A 87 -1.43 8.92 21.19
N MET A 88 -2.68 8.56 20.96
CA MET A 88 -3.71 9.40 20.36
C MET A 88 -3.97 10.64 21.21
N LEU A 89 -4.22 10.49 22.51
CA LEU A 89 -4.48 11.63 23.40
C LEU A 89 -3.29 12.59 23.43
N LEU A 90 -2.07 12.05 23.50
CA LEU A 90 -0.85 12.87 23.46
C LEU A 90 -0.69 13.58 22.10
N SER A 91 -1.13 12.95 20.98
CA SER A 91 -1.10 13.58 19.65
C SER A 91 -2.06 14.75 19.53
N TRP A 92 -3.27 14.64 20.10
CA TRP A 92 -4.19 15.77 20.16
C TRP A 92 -3.66 16.91 21.03
N LEU A 93 -3.00 16.61 22.14
CA LEU A 93 -2.29 17.61 22.94
C LEU A 93 -1.13 18.27 22.17
N ALA A 94 -0.39 17.46 21.36
CA ALA A 94 0.65 17.98 20.48
C ALA A 94 0.06 18.91 19.42
N PHE A 95 -1.08 18.57 18.83
CA PHE A 95 -1.76 19.40 17.85
C PHE A 95 -2.16 20.77 18.46
N VAL A 96 -2.70 20.78 19.68
CA VAL A 96 -3.04 22.03 20.35
C VAL A 96 -1.80 22.86 20.64
N LYS A 97 -0.71 22.27 21.13
CA LYS A 97 0.53 23.00 21.47
C LYS A 97 1.27 23.47 20.24
N VAL A 98 1.47 22.63 19.25
CA VAL A 98 2.27 22.90 18.05
C VAL A 98 1.44 23.66 17.00
N GLY A 99 0.25 23.16 16.68
CA GLY A 99 -0.60 23.75 15.65
C GLY A 99 -1.24 25.08 16.08
N LEU A 100 -1.88 25.10 17.25
CA LEU A 100 -2.56 26.29 17.74
C LEU A 100 -1.68 27.17 18.66
N GLY A 101 -0.86 26.55 19.51
CA GLY A 101 0.06 27.23 20.44
C GLY A 101 1.39 27.64 19.84
N GLN A 102 1.68 27.22 18.61
CA GLN A 102 2.87 27.60 17.85
C GLN A 102 4.23 27.17 18.49
N GLU A 103 4.22 26.13 19.32
CA GLU A 103 5.42 25.57 19.98
C GLU A 103 5.99 24.42 19.14
N GLU A 104 6.88 24.69 18.18
CA GLU A 104 7.59 23.64 17.46
C GLU A 104 8.54 22.87 18.36
N PHE A 105 8.69 21.56 18.10
CA PHE A 105 9.57 20.71 18.87
C PHE A 105 10.54 19.95 17.96
N ARG A 106 11.80 19.95 18.37
CA ARG A 106 12.86 19.14 17.75
C ARG A 106 13.70 18.48 18.84
N ALA A 107 14.03 17.22 18.67
CA ALA A 107 14.92 16.50 19.56
C ALA A 107 15.74 15.48 18.79
N PRO A 108 17.09 15.49 18.93
CA PRO A 108 17.93 14.41 18.45
C PRO A 108 17.64 13.15 19.28
N ILE A 109 17.61 11.98 18.65
CA ILE A 109 17.45 10.69 19.30
C ILE A 109 18.76 9.90 19.25
N LEU A 110 19.36 9.78 18.07
CA LEU A 110 20.53 8.94 17.82
C LEU A 110 21.36 9.50 16.66
N GLN A 111 22.67 9.54 16.83
CA GLN A 111 23.59 9.68 15.70
C GLN A 111 23.72 8.34 15.00
N PHE A 112 23.28 8.27 13.74
CA PHE A 112 23.21 7.01 13.01
C PHE A 112 24.39 6.79 12.09
N ILE A 113 24.68 7.76 11.19
CA ILE A 113 25.80 7.69 10.26
C ILE A 113 26.56 9.02 10.32
N THR A 114 27.88 8.96 10.57
CA THR A 114 28.77 10.10 10.45
C THR A 114 30.03 9.64 9.72
N VAL A 115 30.15 9.99 8.43
CA VAL A 115 31.26 9.60 7.57
C VAL A 115 31.63 10.79 6.67
N GLY A 116 32.75 11.41 6.93
CA GLY A 116 33.14 12.64 6.23
C GLY A 116 32.10 13.74 6.41
N ASP A 117 31.58 14.26 5.30
CA ASP A 117 30.56 15.32 5.30
C ASP A 117 29.14 14.77 5.45
N LEU A 118 28.94 13.47 5.26
CA LEU A 118 27.64 12.84 5.43
C LEU A 118 27.31 12.67 6.91
N LYS A 119 26.30 13.42 7.37
CA LYS A 119 25.72 13.28 8.71
C LYS A 119 24.25 12.88 8.59
N VAL A 120 23.90 11.74 9.16
CA VAL A 120 22.53 11.23 9.23
C VAL A 120 22.22 11.02 10.70
N ASP A 121 21.50 11.94 11.26
CA ASP A 121 21.02 11.86 12.63
C ASP A 121 19.54 11.45 12.63
N TRP A 122 19.14 10.72 13.64
CA TRP A 122 17.73 10.44 13.91
C TRP A 122 17.23 11.45 14.91
N GLY A 123 16.21 12.18 14.51
CA GLY A 123 15.57 13.20 15.31
C GLY A 123 14.05 13.13 15.20
N LEU A 124 13.39 13.79 16.11
CA LEU A 124 11.96 14.06 16.00
C LEU A 124 11.77 15.53 15.64
N ARG A 125 11.13 15.76 14.50
CA ARG A 125 10.65 17.06 14.05
C ARG A 125 9.14 17.08 14.21
N VAL A 126 8.63 17.94 15.06
CA VAL A 126 7.19 18.12 15.27
C VAL A 126 6.84 19.59 15.02
N ASP A 127 6.51 19.88 13.80
CA ASP A 127 5.93 21.12 13.32
C ASP A 127 4.43 20.94 13.06
N THR A 128 3.75 21.95 12.54
CA THR A 128 2.29 21.89 12.31
C THR A 128 1.90 20.78 11.33
N LEU A 129 2.65 20.59 10.25
CA LEU A 129 2.38 19.51 9.28
C LEU A 129 2.50 18.13 9.94
N THR A 130 3.55 17.92 10.74
CA THR A 130 3.72 16.69 11.53
C THR A 130 2.60 16.54 12.56
N ALA A 131 2.22 17.61 13.29
CA ALA A 131 1.16 17.53 14.30
C ALA A 131 -0.19 17.08 13.71
N VAL A 132 -0.55 17.57 12.52
CA VAL A 132 -1.72 17.09 11.76
C VAL A 132 -1.62 15.60 11.50
N MET A 133 -0.47 15.12 11.00
CA MET A 133 -0.27 13.69 10.70
C MET A 133 -0.25 12.82 11.97
N LEU A 134 0.31 13.29 13.08
CA LEU A 134 0.26 12.56 14.35
C LEU A 134 -1.18 12.30 14.79
N VAL A 135 -2.06 13.31 14.71
CA VAL A 135 -3.48 13.16 15.02
C VAL A 135 -4.15 12.16 14.10
N VAL A 136 -3.94 12.28 12.79
CA VAL A 136 -4.53 11.38 11.78
C VAL A 136 -4.11 9.94 12.03
N VAL A 137 -2.80 9.68 12.11
CA VAL A 137 -2.25 8.33 12.23
C VAL A 137 -2.67 7.67 13.53
N THR A 138 -2.49 8.35 14.68
CA THR A 138 -2.77 7.75 15.98
C THR A 138 -4.26 7.56 16.25
N SER A 139 -5.12 8.50 15.82
CA SER A 139 -6.56 8.38 16.01
C SER A 139 -7.14 7.21 15.22
N ILE A 140 -6.80 7.11 13.94
CA ILE A 140 -7.28 6.00 13.12
C ILE A 140 -6.71 4.68 13.62
N SER A 141 -5.41 4.62 13.94
CA SER A 141 -4.80 3.40 14.46
C SER A 141 -5.41 2.93 15.78
N ALA A 142 -5.70 3.83 16.72
CA ALA A 142 -6.34 3.50 17.99
C ALA A 142 -7.74 2.87 17.77
N PHE A 143 -8.55 3.47 16.89
CA PHE A 143 -9.87 2.92 16.56
C PHE A 143 -9.79 1.61 15.80
N VAL A 144 -8.81 1.44 14.90
CA VAL A 144 -8.57 0.18 14.20
C VAL A 144 -8.15 -0.92 15.19
N HIS A 145 -7.29 -0.63 16.16
CA HIS A 145 -6.92 -1.61 17.20
C HIS A 145 -8.15 -2.03 18.02
N LEU A 146 -8.98 -1.08 18.45
CA LEU A 146 -10.21 -1.39 19.19
C LEU A 146 -11.17 -2.26 18.36
N TYR A 147 -11.36 -1.90 17.09
CA TYR A 147 -12.19 -2.66 16.15
C TYR A 147 -11.67 -4.09 15.95
N SER A 148 -10.34 -4.24 15.88
CA SER A 148 -9.67 -5.52 15.64
C SER A 148 -9.88 -6.53 16.77
N ILE A 149 -10.18 -6.09 18.00
CA ILE A 149 -10.50 -6.98 19.12
C ILE A 149 -11.71 -7.87 18.78
N GLY A 150 -12.78 -7.28 18.21
CA GLY A 150 -13.96 -8.04 17.81
C GLY A 150 -13.79 -8.72 16.44
N TYR A 151 -13.10 -8.07 15.49
CA TYR A 151 -12.95 -8.61 14.15
C TYR A 151 -12.08 -9.88 14.11
N MET A 152 -11.05 -9.98 14.97
CA MET A 152 -10.11 -11.10 15.04
C MET A 152 -10.42 -12.05 16.20
N GLU A 153 -11.64 -12.02 16.77
CA GLU A 153 -11.97 -12.76 17.98
C GLU A 153 -11.75 -14.28 17.84
N ASP A 154 -12.03 -14.81 16.66
CA ASP A 154 -11.89 -16.24 16.36
C ASP A 154 -10.51 -16.62 15.82
N ASP A 155 -9.62 -15.65 15.53
CA ASP A 155 -8.30 -15.94 14.98
C ASP A 155 -7.30 -16.32 16.08
N PRO A 156 -6.63 -17.49 15.97
CA PRO A 156 -5.69 -17.95 16.98
C PRO A 156 -4.39 -17.12 17.04
N TYR A 157 -4.04 -16.39 15.98
CA TYR A 157 -2.80 -15.63 15.86
C TYR A 157 -2.93 -14.14 16.22
N ARG A 158 -3.94 -13.77 17.03
CA ARG A 158 -4.21 -12.39 17.45
C ARG A 158 -2.98 -11.62 17.97
N PRO A 159 -2.10 -12.17 18.85
CA PRO A 159 -0.93 -11.43 19.32
C PRO A 159 0.02 -11.01 18.20
N ARG A 160 0.21 -11.85 17.17
CA ARG A 160 1.00 -11.53 15.98
C ARG A 160 0.35 -10.39 15.18
N PHE A 161 -0.96 -10.43 15.03
CA PHE A 161 -1.72 -9.40 14.34
C PHE A 161 -1.56 -8.03 15.01
N PHE A 162 -1.77 -7.95 16.30
CA PHE A 162 -1.64 -6.72 17.09
C PHE A 162 -0.20 -6.21 17.15
N ALA A 163 0.79 -7.09 17.16
CA ALA A 163 2.20 -6.72 17.06
C ALA A 163 2.49 -6.02 15.71
N TYR A 164 2.01 -6.59 14.60
CA TYR A 164 2.19 -6.01 13.27
C TYR A 164 1.46 -4.68 13.09
N LEU A 165 0.21 -4.55 13.59
CA LEU A 165 -0.52 -3.28 13.55
C LEU A 165 0.21 -2.17 14.32
N SER A 166 0.72 -2.51 15.52
CA SER A 166 1.46 -1.55 16.36
C SER A 166 2.78 -1.14 15.70
N LEU A 167 3.52 -2.09 15.11
CA LEU A 167 4.77 -1.81 14.39
C LEU A 167 4.53 -0.97 13.13
N PHE A 168 3.42 -1.23 12.42
CA PHE A 168 3.01 -0.42 11.29
C PHE A 168 2.77 1.05 11.69
N THR A 169 2.06 1.25 12.80
CA THR A 169 1.82 2.60 13.34
C THR A 169 3.13 3.28 13.75
N PHE A 170 4.01 2.57 14.46
CA PHE A 170 5.34 3.08 14.80
C PHE A 170 6.13 3.52 13.56
N SER A 171 6.16 2.68 12.51
CA SER A 171 6.87 2.98 11.26
C SER A 171 6.33 4.25 10.59
N MET A 172 5.00 4.42 10.58
CA MET A 172 4.38 5.62 10.04
C MET A 172 4.69 6.87 10.89
N LEU A 173 4.73 6.74 12.22
CA LEU A 173 5.11 7.84 13.11
C LEU A 173 6.56 8.23 12.91
N MET A 174 7.48 7.28 12.72
CA MET A 174 8.88 7.55 12.38
C MET A 174 9.01 8.27 11.04
N LEU A 175 8.17 7.95 10.07
CA LEU A 175 8.14 8.62 8.77
C LEU A 175 7.72 10.08 8.91
N VAL A 176 6.59 10.36 9.57
CA VAL A 176 6.03 11.72 9.64
C VAL A 176 6.79 12.66 10.57
N THR A 177 7.54 12.11 11.54
CA THR A 177 8.40 12.87 12.45
C THR A 177 9.84 12.97 11.99
N ALA A 178 10.16 12.46 10.80
CA ALA A 178 11.52 12.51 10.27
C ALA A 178 12.03 13.94 10.10
N ASP A 179 13.32 14.16 10.45
CA ASP A 179 14.03 15.41 10.26
C ASP A 179 15.05 15.36 9.10
N SER A 180 15.13 14.21 8.44
CA SER A 180 15.98 13.98 7.26
C SER A 180 15.31 13.07 6.24
N LEU A 181 15.75 13.16 4.97
CA LEU A 181 15.29 12.27 3.90
C LEU A 181 15.60 10.79 4.19
N VAL A 182 16.74 10.50 4.82
CA VAL A 182 17.13 9.10 5.12
C VAL A 182 16.26 8.53 6.23
N GLN A 183 15.95 9.29 7.28
CA GLN A 183 15.01 8.85 8.31
C GLN A 183 13.59 8.70 7.77
N LEU A 184 13.15 9.62 6.90
CA LEU A 184 11.87 9.51 6.21
C LEU A 184 11.81 8.21 5.38
N PHE A 185 12.90 7.89 4.65
CA PHE A 185 13.02 6.65 3.89
C PHE A 185 13.00 5.40 4.78
N PHE A 186 13.61 5.44 5.97
CA PHE A 186 13.51 4.34 6.92
C PHE A 186 12.05 4.04 7.33
N GLY A 187 11.30 5.07 7.71
CA GLY A 187 9.86 4.91 7.99
C GLY A 187 9.07 4.43 6.76
N TRP A 188 9.46 4.91 5.58
CA TRP A 188 8.89 4.55 4.28
C TRP A 188 9.04 3.05 3.96
N GLU A 189 10.22 2.51 4.21
CA GLU A 189 10.49 1.08 4.10
C GLU A 189 9.79 0.27 5.19
N GLY A 190 9.74 0.81 6.41
CA GLY A 190 9.04 0.19 7.52
C GLY A 190 7.56 -0.02 7.26
N VAL A 191 6.84 1.00 6.75
CA VAL A 191 5.42 0.85 6.39
C VAL A 191 5.24 -0.11 5.20
N GLY A 192 6.20 -0.15 4.26
CA GLY A 192 6.20 -1.11 3.17
C GLY A 192 6.32 -2.56 3.65
N LEU A 193 7.26 -2.82 4.55
CA LEU A 193 7.45 -4.15 5.15
C LEU A 193 6.23 -4.57 5.96
N MET A 194 5.66 -3.68 6.77
CA MET A 194 4.49 -3.99 7.58
C MET A 194 3.25 -4.24 6.73
N SER A 195 3.08 -3.50 5.63
CA SER A 195 1.98 -3.77 4.69
C SER A 195 2.10 -5.17 4.08
N TYR A 196 3.30 -5.59 3.69
CA TYR A 196 3.59 -6.94 3.19
C TYR A 196 3.17 -8.01 4.21
N LEU A 197 3.61 -7.88 5.48
CA LEU A 197 3.29 -8.84 6.53
C LEU A 197 1.80 -8.86 6.91
N LEU A 198 1.12 -7.72 6.81
CA LEU A 198 -0.29 -7.60 7.14
C LEU A 198 -1.22 -8.05 6.01
N ILE A 199 -0.87 -7.78 4.74
CA ILE A 199 -1.61 -8.29 3.58
C ILE A 199 -1.48 -9.81 3.51
N GLY A 200 -0.28 -10.34 3.72
CA GLY A 200 0.02 -11.77 3.80
C GLY A 200 -0.19 -12.38 5.20
N PHE A 201 -1.02 -11.76 6.05
CA PHE A 201 -1.23 -12.26 7.42
C PHE A 201 -1.73 -13.70 7.44
N TRP A 202 -2.69 -14.03 6.59
CA TRP A 202 -3.16 -15.39 6.35
C TRP A 202 -2.28 -16.09 5.29
N TYR A 203 -1.01 -16.34 5.65
CA TYR A 203 0.01 -16.87 4.75
C TYR A 203 -0.30 -18.27 4.18
N HIS A 204 -1.25 -18.99 4.76
CA HIS A 204 -1.76 -20.26 4.23
C HIS A 204 -2.64 -20.06 2.97
N LYS A 205 -3.12 -18.84 2.70
CA LYS A 205 -3.89 -18.50 1.49
C LYS A 205 -2.95 -18.07 0.36
N PRO A 206 -2.87 -18.83 -0.76
CA PRO A 206 -2.00 -18.47 -1.89
C PRO A 206 -2.26 -17.08 -2.45
N GLU A 207 -3.55 -16.66 -2.48
CA GLU A 207 -3.98 -15.36 -2.98
C GLU A 207 -3.43 -14.21 -2.12
N ALA A 208 -3.45 -14.38 -0.79
CA ALA A 208 -2.90 -13.39 0.15
C ALA A 208 -1.37 -13.28 0.00
N ASN A 209 -0.68 -14.40 -0.20
CA ASN A 209 0.77 -14.41 -0.46
C ASN A 209 1.10 -13.71 -1.78
N ALA A 210 0.37 -14.01 -2.85
CA ALA A 210 0.57 -13.37 -4.16
C ALA A 210 0.31 -11.86 -4.08
N ALA A 211 -0.75 -11.44 -3.38
CA ALA A 211 -1.09 -10.04 -3.16
C ALA A 211 -0.02 -9.31 -2.33
N ALA A 212 0.51 -9.94 -1.28
CA ALA A 212 1.58 -9.38 -0.45
C ALA A 212 2.87 -9.18 -1.25
N ILE A 213 3.29 -10.20 -2.02
CA ILE A 213 4.48 -10.12 -2.89
C ILE A 213 4.29 -9.02 -3.94
N LYS A 214 3.12 -8.95 -4.59
CA LYS A 214 2.81 -7.91 -5.58
C LYS A 214 2.89 -6.51 -4.96
N ALA A 215 2.28 -6.32 -3.78
CA ALA A 215 2.33 -5.05 -3.07
C ALA A 215 3.77 -4.64 -2.73
N PHE A 216 4.59 -5.58 -2.27
CA PHE A 216 5.98 -5.31 -1.94
C PHE A 216 6.80 -4.94 -3.20
N LEU A 217 6.71 -5.72 -4.28
CA LEU A 217 7.49 -5.50 -5.50
C LEU A 217 7.12 -4.21 -6.22
N VAL A 218 5.81 -3.92 -6.37
CA VAL A 218 5.36 -2.69 -7.04
C VAL A 218 5.81 -1.45 -6.25
N ASN A 219 5.70 -1.49 -4.92
CA ASN A 219 6.20 -0.40 -4.08
C ASN A 219 7.73 -0.25 -4.20
N ARG A 220 8.47 -1.37 -4.29
CA ARG A 220 9.94 -1.34 -4.42
C ARG A 220 10.41 -0.62 -5.70
N VAL A 221 9.65 -0.69 -6.79
CA VAL A 221 9.93 0.10 -8.00
C VAL A 221 9.85 1.60 -7.70
N GLY A 222 8.83 2.04 -6.95
CA GLY A 222 8.74 3.42 -6.47
C GLY A 222 9.87 3.81 -5.52
N ASP A 223 10.20 2.93 -4.57
CA ASP A 223 11.23 3.13 -3.55
C ASP A 223 12.64 3.25 -4.18
N PHE A 224 12.89 2.56 -5.30
CA PHE A 224 14.11 2.72 -6.08
C PHE A 224 14.24 4.15 -6.63
N GLY A 225 13.17 4.69 -7.23
CA GLY A 225 13.15 6.09 -7.68
C GLY A 225 13.37 7.06 -6.52
N PHE A 226 12.71 6.82 -5.37
CA PHE A 226 12.88 7.62 -4.17
C PHE A 226 14.33 7.63 -3.68
N SER A 227 14.99 6.47 -3.63
CA SER A 227 16.41 6.35 -3.25
C SER A 227 17.33 7.15 -4.18
N LEU A 228 17.10 7.06 -5.50
CA LEU A 228 17.83 7.86 -6.47
C LEU A 228 17.60 9.38 -6.28
N GLY A 229 16.37 9.75 -5.91
CA GLY A 229 16.05 11.14 -5.56
C GLY A 229 16.83 11.63 -4.34
N ILE A 230 16.96 10.81 -3.27
CA ILE A 230 17.79 11.11 -2.09
C ILE A 230 19.26 11.29 -2.48
N PHE A 231 19.81 10.38 -3.30
CA PHE A 231 21.17 10.48 -3.78
C PHE A 231 21.41 11.74 -4.62
N ALA A 232 20.45 12.10 -5.47
CA ALA A 232 20.51 13.32 -6.27
C ALA A 232 20.46 14.59 -5.39
N VAL A 233 19.63 14.62 -4.35
CA VAL A 233 19.61 15.72 -3.36
C VAL A 233 20.95 15.83 -2.67
N PHE A 234 21.49 14.72 -2.15
CA PHE A 234 22.80 14.72 -1.49
C PHE A 234 23.93 15.17 -2.42
N TYR A 235 23.91 14.74 -3.67
CA TYR A 235 24.89 15.15 -4.67
C TYR A 235 24.86 16.68 -4.93
N LEU A 236 23.67 17.28 -4.91
CA LEU A 236 23.51 18.71 -5.17
C LEU A 236 23.76 19.59 -3.95
N THR A 237 23.44 19.13 -2.74
CA THR A 237 23.42 19.92 -1.51
C THR A 237 24.49 19.53 -0.51
N GLY A 238 25.09 18.32 -0.62
CA GLY A 238 25.97 17.75 0.39
C GLY A 238 25.27 17.38 1.71
N ALA A 239 23.93 17.43 1.77
CA ALA A 239 23.15 17.22 2.97
C ALA A 239 21.91 16.35 2.71
N VAL A 240 21.37 15.75 3.79
CA VAL A 240 20.13 14.98 3.78
C VAL A 240 19.09 15.49 4.77
N ASP A 241 19.46 16.42 5.63
CA ASP A 241 18.55 17.09 6.57
C ASP A 241 17.70 18.15 5.86
N PHE A 242 16.45 18.26 6.27
CA PHE A 242 15.50 19.16 5.60
C PHE A 242 15.87 20.63 5.66
N ASP A 243 16.43 21.11 6.79
CA ASP A 243 16.74 22.54 6.93
C ASP A 243 17.83 22.98 5.96
N THR A 244 18.91 22.20 5.84
CA THR A 244 19.99 22.49 4.89
C THR A 244 19.50 22.38 3.45
N ILE A 245 18.70 21.36 3.13
CA ILE A 245 18.13 21.19 1.79
C ILE A 245 17.25 22.40 1.42
N PHE A 246 16.34 22.79 2.31
CA PHE A 246 15.39 23.88 2.04
C PHE A 246 16.09 25.25 1.95
N ALA A 247 17.10 25.48 2.78
CA ALA A 247 17.91 26.70 2.69
C ALA A 247 18.69 26.82 1.36
N GLN A 248 19.12 25.68 0.79
CA GLN A 248 19.84 25.65 -0.48
C GLN A 248 18.94 25.57 -1.70
N ALA A 249 17.65 25.21 -1.57
CA ALA A 249 16.73 25.00 -2.67
C ALA A 249 16.70 26.16 -3.69
N PRO A 250 16.64 27.45 -3.29
CA PRO A 250 16.66 28.57 -4.25
C PRO A 250 17.95 28.62 -5.09
N ALA A 251 19.10 28.23 -4.53
CA ALA A 251 20.38 28.21 -5.23
C ALA A 251 20.53 27.04 -6.21
N LEU A 252 19.61 26.06 -6.15
CA LEU A 252 19.56 24.94 -7.10
C LEU A 252 18.78 25.29 -8.37
N SER A 253 18.00 26.35 -8.35
CA SER A 253 17.25 26.79 -9.52
C SER A 253 18.19 27.13 -10.67
N GLY A 254 17.92 26.55 -11.85
CA GLY A 254 18.76 26.71 -13.05
C GLY A 254 20.01 25.81 -13.10
N LYS A 255 20.28 24.98 -12.09
CA LYS A 255 21.32 23.94 -12.21
C LYS A 255 20.78 22.79 -13.08
N THR A 256 21.70 22.18 -13.85
CA THR A 256 21.39 21.06 -14.75
C THR A 256 22.19 19.81 -14.42
N PHE A 257 21.58 18.66 -14.59
CA PHE A 257 22.27 17.38 -14.70
C PHE A 257 22.59 17.09 -16.14
N HIS A 258 23.84 16.85 -16.47
CA HIS A 258 24.22 16.32 -17.76
C HIS A 258 24.10 14.79 -17.74
N PHE A 259 23.12 14.26 -18.48
CA PHE A 259 22.89 12.81 -18.57
C PHE A 259 22.88 12.38 -20.04
N LEU A 260 23.86 11.58 -20.42
CA LEU A 260 24.11 11.21 -21.84
C LEU A 260 24.32 12.46 -22.68
N SER A 261 23.39 12.79 -23.56
CA SER A 261 23.39 13.98 -24.46
C SER A 261 22.38 15.06 -24.04
N TRP A 262 21.77 14.95 -22.88
CA TRP A 262 20.70 15.84 -22.41
C TRP A 262 21.11 16.60 -21.16
N ASP A 263 20.84 17.89 -21.15
CA ASP A 263 20.93 18.75 -19.99
C ASP A 263 19.54 18.85 -19.37
N LEU A 264 19.36 18.19 -18.22
CA LEU A 264 18.10 18.10 -17.52
C LEU A 264 18.10 19.07 -16.32
N ASP A 265 17.01 19.80 -16.12
CA ASP A 265 16.84 20.64 -14.94
C ASP A 265 16.94 19.80 -13.65
N ALA A 266 17.88 20.15 -12.79
CA ALA A 266 18.22 19.33 -11.63
C ALA A 266 17.07 19.21 -10.63
N LEU A 267 16.35 20.30 -10.34
CA LEU A 267 15.20 20.26 -9.42
C LEU A 267 14.06 19.44 -9.98
N THR A 268 13.77 19.55 -11.27
CA THR A 268 12.75 18.72 -11.93
C THR A 268 13.08 17.23 -11.80
N VAL A 269 14.34 16.84 -12.07
CA VAL A 269 14.77 15.43 -11.95
C VAL A 269 14.63 14.95 -10.51
N VAL A 270 15.10 15.71 -9.53
CA VAL A 270 14.97 15.38 -8.11
C VAL A 270 13.52 15.20 -7.72
N CYS A 271 12.66 16.17 -8.02
CA CYS A 271 11.23 16.11 -7.67
C CYS A 271 10.52 14.93 -8.33
N LEU A 272 10.84 14.60 -9.59
CA LEU A 272 10.24 13.45 -10.28
C LEU A 272 10.71 12.12 -9.71
N LEU A 273 11.98 11.97 -9.35
CA LEU A 273 12.51 10.78 -8.70
C LEU A 273 11.89 10.56 -7.31
N LEU A 274 11.77 11.61 -6.51
CA LEU A 274 11.08 11.55 -5.22
C LEU A 274 9.59 11.24 -5.40
N PHE A 275 8.93 11.86 -6.40
CA PHE A 275 7.54 11.61 -6.73
C PHE A 275 7.27 10.19 -7.20
N MET A 276 8.24 9.51 -7.86
CA MET A 276 8.13 8.09 -8.21
C MET A 276 7.91 7.23 -6.96
N GLY A 277 8.59 7.54 -5.85
CA GLY A 277 8.31 6.94 -4.54
C GLY A 277 6.88 7.19 -4.07
N ALA A 278 6.41 8.43 -4.17
CA ALA A 278 5.03 8.79 -3.84
C ALA A 278 4.00 8.02 -4.69
N MET A 279 4.27 7.87 -6.00
CA MET A 279 3.40 7.08 -6.90
C MET A 279 3.25 5.63 -6.43
N GLY A 280 4.33 5.00 -5.95
CA GLY A 280 4.31 3.64 -5.41
C GLY A 280 3.43 3.53 -4.17
N LYS A 281 3.77 4.24 -3.08
CA LYS A 281 3.05 4.15 -1.81
C LYS A 281 1.60 4.63 -1.91
N SER A 282 1.35 5.68 -2.69
CA SER A 282 0.01 6.25 -2.86
C SER A 282 -0.76 5.67 -4.05
N ALA A 283 -0.30 4.56 -4.60
CA ALA A 283 -0.97 3.80 -5.68
C ALA A 283 -1.47 4.69 -6.82
N GLN A 284 -0.59 5.55 -7.33
CA GLN A 284 -0.90 6.41 -8.46
C GLN A 284 -0.79 5.66 -9.79
N PHE A 285 -1.37 6.20 -10.82
CA PHE A 285 -1.37 5.64 -12.16
C PHE A 285 0.01 5.09 -12.55
N LEU A 286 0.07 3.92 -13.15
CA LEU A 286 1.19 3.02 -13.40
C LEU A 286 1.64 2.18 -12.18
N LEU A 287 1.64 2.68 -10.96
CA LEU A 287 2.05 1.92 -9.76
C LEU A 287 0.87 1.59 -8.83
N HIS A 288 -0.36 1.55 -9.35
CA HIS A 288 -1.60 1.36 -8.58
C HIS A 288 -2.03 -0.10 -8.39
N THR A 289 -1.49 -1.03 -9.17
CA THR A 289 -2.04 -2.41 -9.32
C THR A 289 -2.03 -3.22 -8.03
N TRP A 290 -1.19 -2.88 -7.07
CA TRP A 290 -1.09 -3.59 -5.79
C TRP A 290 -2.25 -3.29 -4.83
N LEU A 291 -2.83 -2.08 -4.91
CA LEU A 291 -3.76 -1.58 -3.88
C LEU A 291 -5.10 -2.35 -3.85
N PRO A 292 -5.76 -2.67 -4.98
CA PRO A 292 -6.97 -3.48 -4.94
C PRO A 292 -6.73 -4.93 -4.49
N ASP A 293 -5.56 -5.49 -4.76
CA ASP A 293 -5.23 -6.86 -4.37
C ASP A 293 -4.83 -6.94 -2.87
N ALA A 294 -4.41 -5.82 -2.27
CA ALA A 294 -4.21 -5.71 -0.82
C ALA A 294 -5.48 -6.00 0.00
N MET A 295 -6.66 -6.08 -0.64
CA MET A 295 -7.93 -6.48 -0.02
C MET A 295 -7.97 -7.95 0.41
N GLU A 296 -7.01 -8.78 0.04
CA GLU A 296 -6.87 -10.16 0.54
C GLU A 296 -6.49 -10.23 2.03
N GLY A 297 -5.92 -9.17 2.57
CA GLY A 297 -5.65 -9.05 4.01
C GLY A 297 -6.91 -8.81 4.85
N PRO A 298 -6.81 -8.96 6.20
CA PRO A 298 -7.91 -8.65 7.12
C PRO A 298 -8.43 -7.22 6.96
N THR A 299 -9.74 -7.00 7.09
CA THR A 299 -10.36 -5.68 6.83
C THR A 299 -9.81 -4.54 7.72
N PRO A 300 -9.46 -4.73 9.01
CA PRO A 300 -8.81 -3.68 9.80
C PRO A 300 -7.47 -3.21 9.19
N VAL A 301 -6.73 -4.13 8.55
CA VAL A 301 -5.49 -3.80 7.82
C VAL A 301 -5.81 -2.89 6.63
N SER A 302 -6.85 -3.23 5.86
CA SER A 302 -7.29 -2.40 4.74
C SER A 302 -7.67 -1.00 5.22
N ALA A 303 -8.41 -0.88 6.34
CA ALA A 303 -8.75 0.41 6.92
C ALA A 303 -7.49 1.22 7.30
N LEU A 304 -6.51 0.60 7.95
CA LEU A 304 -5.30 1.28 8.40
C LEU A 304 -4.41 1.72 7.22
N ILE A 305 -4.14 0.82 6.27
CA ILE A 305 -3.31 1.11 5.09
C ILE A 305 -3.92 2.24 4.25
N HIS A 306 -5.24 2.20 4.00
CA HIS A 306 -5.90 3.02 2.99
C HIS A 306 -6.49 4.33 3.52
N ALA A 307 -6.67 4.48 4.84
CA ALA A 307 -7.25 5.70 5.38
C ALA A 307 -6.22 6.74 5.82
N ALA A 308 -5.20 6.35 6.60
CA ALA A 308 -4.41 7.31 7.37
C ALA A 308 -2.89 7.09 7.33
N THR A 309 -2.41 5.99 6.70
CA THR A 309 -1.00 5.62 6.86
C THR A 309 -0.28 5.48 5.53
N MET A 310 0.01 4.28 5.05
CA MET A 310 0.91 4.03 3.93
C MET A 310 0.57 4.84 2.67
N VAL A 311 -0.70 4.85 2.27
CA VAL A 311 -1.11 5.55 1.04
C VAL A 311 -1.08 7.07 1.16
N THR A 312 -1.09 7.62 2.36
CA THR A 312 -0.99 9.07 2.62
C THR A 312 0.47 9.54 2.71
N ALA A 313 1.43 8.61 2.84
CA ALA A 313 2.85 8.93 2.95
C ALA A 313 3.38 9.72 1.74
N GLY A 314 2.93 9.37 0.51
CA GLY A 314 3.33 10.10 -0.69
C GLY A 314 2.79 11.53 -0.72
N VAL A 315 1.56 11.74 -0.29
CA VAL A 315 0.95 13.09 -0.20
C VAL A 315 1.69 13.93 0.84
N PHE A 316 1.95 13.35 2.03
CA PHE A 316 2.73 14.00 3.08
C PHE A 316 4.14 14.36 2.59
N MET A 317 4.82 13.46 1.88
CA MET A 317 6.18 13.69 1.39
C MET A 317 6.23 14.86 0.39
N VAL A 318 5.27 14.95 -0.54
CA VAL A 318 5.21 16.09 -1.49
C VAL A 318 4.92 17.39 -0.75
N ALA A 319 4.01 17.38 0.24
CA ALA A 319 3.74 18.54 1.09
C ALA A 319 4.99 18.98 1.89
N ARG A 320 5.71 18.02 2.50
CA ARG A 320 6.96 18.27 3.25
C ARG A 320 8.05 18.87 2.36
N LEU A 321 8.11 18.43 1.11
CA LEU A 321 9.08 18.90 0.13
C LEU A 321 8.55 20.05 -0.76
N SER A 322 7.48 20.72 -0.33
CA SER A 322 6.95 21.91 -1.02
C SER A 322 8.02 22.95 -1.41
N PRO A 323 9.09 23.22 -0.60
CA PRO A 323 10.14 24.13 -1.03
C PRO A 323 10.87 23.74 -2.32
N LEU A 324 10.94 22.44 -2.63
CA LEU A 324 11.54 21.95 -3.87
C LEU A 324 10.52 21.93 -5.01
N PHE A 325 9.29 21.48 -4.76
CA PHE A 325 8.23 21.37 -5.77
C PHE A 325 7.79 22.74 -6.31
N GLU A 326 7.76 23.79 -5.47
CA GLU A 326 7.44 25.16 -5.90
C GLU A 326 8.44 25.72 -6.89
N LEU A 327 9.67 25.22 -6.88
CA LEU A 327 10.73 25.63 -7.80
C LEU A 327 10.83 24.73 -9.05
N ALA A 328 9.97 23.71 -9.17
CA ALA A 328 9.99 22.71 -10.25
C ALA A 328 8.63 22.62 -10.97
N PRO A 329 8.21 23.62 -11.75
CA PRO A 329 6.87 23.66 -12.37
C PRO A 329 6.61 22.50 -13.34
N THR A 330 7.65 21.98 -13.99
CA THR A 330 7.52 20.78 -14.84
C THR A 330 7.18 19.55 -14.01
N ALA A 331 7.80 19.37 -12.85
CA ALA A 331 7.47 18.28 -11.93
C ALA A 331 6.02 18.43 -11.41
N GLN A 332 5.59 19.63 -11.04
CA GLN A 332 4.22 19.92 -10.65
C GLN A 332 3.22 19.52 -11.75
N SER A 333 3.53 19.83 -13.04
CA SER A 333 2.69 19.41 -14.18
C SER A 333 2.52 17.90 -14.25
N VAL A 334 3.59 17.14 -14.02
CA VAL A 334 3.55 15.66 -13.98
C VAL A 334 2.73 15.17 -12.79
N VAL A 335 2.87 15.80 -11.62
CA VAL A 335 2.08 15.48 -10.42
C VAL A 335 0.57 15.66 -10.69
N ILE A 336 0.17 16.78 -11.32
CA ILE A 336 -1.23 17.02 -11.71
C ILE A 336 -1.70 15.96 -12.71
N PHE A 337 -0.92 15.70 -13.75
CA PHE A 337 -1.30 14.75 -14.80
C PHE A 337 -1.52 13.34 -14.22
N ILE A 338 -0.57 12.84 -13.42
CA ILE A 338 -0.66 11.52 -12.79
C ILE A 338 -1.82 11.47 -11.79
N GLY A 339 -1.97 12.50 -10.94
CA GLY A 339 -3.06 12.56 -9.97
C GLY A 339 -4.43 12.58 -10.61
N ALA A 340 -4.63 13.45 -11.62
CA ALA A 340 -5.89 13.59 -12.36
C ALA A 340 -6.25 12.30 -13.11
N THR A 341 -5.26 11.70 -13.80
CA THR A 341 -5.45 10.42 -14.49
C THR A 341 -5.81 9.32 -13.52
N THR A 342 -5.16 9.27 -12.35
CA THR A 342 -5.47 8.30 -11.29
C THR A 342 -6.90 8.47 -10.79
N ALA A 343 -7.31 9.71 -10.52
CA ALA A 343 -8.65 10.00 -10.03
C ALA A 343 -9.73 9.49 -10.99
N LEU A 344 -9.57 9.77 -12.28
CA LEU A 344 -10.50 9.34 -13.33
C LEU A 344 -10.45 7.83 -13.56
N PHE A 345 -9.25 7.26 -13.73
CA PHE A 345 -9.03 5.83 -13.96
C PHE A 345 -9.69 4.99 -12.86
N ALA A 346 -9.33 5.27 -11.60
CA ALA A 346 -9.84 4.50 -10.47
C ALA A 346 -11.37 4.63 -10.31
N ALA A 347 -11.92 5.81 -10.57
CA ALA A 347 -13.36 6.02 -10.55
C ALA A 347 -14.08 5.19 -11.63
N THR A 348 -13.53 5.08 -12.84
CA THR A 348 -14.12 4.26 -13.92
C THR A 348 -14.12 2.78 -13.60
N VAL A 349 -13.05 2.26 -12.99
CA VAL A 349 -12.97 0.86 -12.55
C VAL A 349 -13.94 0.58 -11.40
N GLY A 350 -14.06 1.52 -10.45
CA GLY A 350 -15.01 1.43 -9.32
C GLY A 350 -16.46 1.25 -9.73
N LEU A 351 -16.87 1.74 -10.91
CA LEU A 351 -18.26 1.60 -11.43
C LEU A 351 -18.70 0.14 -11.56
N VAL A 352 -17.78 -0.76 -11.90
CA VAL A 352 -18.08 -2.14 -12.30
C VAL A 352 -17.60 -3.20 -11.33
N GLN A 353 -16.80 -2.84 -10.33
CA GLN A 353 -16.34 -3.79 -9.31
C GLN A 353 -17.52 -4.31 -8.47
N ASN A 354 -17.43 -5.58 -8.04
CA ASN A 354 -18.49 -6.24 -7.29
C ASN A 354 -18.10 -6.59 -5.85
N ASP A 355 -16.82 -6.67 -5.54
CA ASP A 355 -16.31 -6.85 -4.19
C ASP A 355 -16.44 -5.54 -3.39
N ILE A 356 -17.09 -5.62 -2.21
CA ILE A 356 -17.39 -4.46 -1.37
C ILE A 356 -16.11 -3.71 -0.92
N LYS A 357 -15.02 -4.44 -0.57
CA LYS A 357 -13.73 -3.85 -0.19
C LYS A 357 -13.02 -3.24 -1.41
N ARG A 358 -13.03 -3.92 -2.55
CA ARG A 358 -12.38 -3.42 -3.78
C ARG A 358 -13.03 -2.14 -4.30
N ILE A 359 -14.35 -1.98 -4.19
CA ILE A 359 -15.03 -0.71 -4.54
C ILE A 359 -14.47 0.43 -3.69
N VAL A 360 -14.38 0.24 -2.36
CA VAL A 360 -13.84 1.24 -1.45
C VAL A 360 -12.33 1.47 -1.70
N ALA A 361 -11.57 0.45 -2.08
CA ALA A 361 -10.16 0.55 -2.44
C ALA A 361 -9.94 1.41 -3.69
N TYR A 362 -10.69 1.18 -4.78
CA TYR A 362 -10.62 2.05 -5.97
C TYR A 362 -11.05 3.48 -5.67
N SER A 363 -12.00 3.66 -4.77
CA SER A 363 -12.35 5.01 -4.33
C SER A 363 -11.22 5.66 -3.54
N THR A 364 -10.36 4.89 -2.85
CA THR A 364 -9.14 5.42 -2.21
C THR A 364 -8.12 5.89 -3.26
N CYS A 365 -7.81 5.06 -4.27
CA CYS A 365 -6.96 5.49 -5.39
C CYS A 365 -7.45 6.81 -6.00
N SER A 366 -8.75 6.92 -6.26
CA SER A 366 -9.36 8.12 -6.83
C SER A 366 -9.15 9.34 -5.92
N GLN A 367 -9.42 9.23 -4.62
CA GLN A 367 -9.27 10.35 -3.67
C GLN A 367 -7.79 10.76 -3.48
N LEU A 368 -6.85 9.82 -3.50
CA LEU A 368 -5.43 10.15 -3.53
C LEU A 368 -5.04 10.92 -4.80
N GLY A 369 -5.63 10.56 -5.93
CA GLY A 369 -5.47 11.33 -7.17
C GLY A 369 -5.90 12.79 -7.01
N TYR A 370 -7.03 13.07 -6.34
CA TYR A 370 -7.44 14.44 -5.99
C TYR A 370 -6.38 15.16 -5.14
N MET A 371 -5.83 14.48 -4.11
CA MET A 371 -4.80 15.10 -3.27
C MET A 371 -3.56 15.47 -4.08
N PHE A 372 -3.13 14.62 -5.03
CA PHE A 372 -2.01 14.96 -5.91
C PHE A 372 -2.32 16.07 -6.90
N VAL A 373 -3.56 16.21 -7.37
CA VAL A 373 -3.96 17.40 -8.13
C VAL A 373 -3.77 18.66 -7.29
N ALA A 374 -4.20 18.65 -6.02
CA ALA A 374 -4.00 19.77 -5.10
C ALA A 374 -2.49 20.07 -4.88
N MET A 375 -1.67 19.01 -4.67
CA MET A 375 -0.21 19.16 -4.51
C MET A 375 0.41 19.79 -5.75
N GLY A 376 0.04 19.34 -6.94
CA GLY A 376 0.60 19.79 -8.20
C GLY A 376 0.20 21.22 -8.60
N VAL A 377 -0.98 21.71 -8.18
CA VAL A 377 -1.36 23.11 -8.39
C VAL A 377 -0.81 24.04 -7.30
N GLY A 378 -0.02 23.51 -6.33
CA GLY A 378 0.56 24.29 -5.24
C GLY A 378 -0.40 24.57 -4.08
N ALA A 379 -1.56 23.90 -4.02
CA ALA A 379 -2.53 24.01 -2.92
C ALA A 379 -2.27 22.93 -1.84
N TYR A 380 -1.04 22.91 -1.29
CA TYR A 380 -0.59 21.87 -0.36
C TYR A 380 -1.48 21.74 0.88
N SER A 381 -1.89 22.85 1.48
CA SER A 381 -2.76 22.85 2.66
C SER A 381 -4.14 22.25 2.35
N VAL A 382 -4.69 22.49 1.17
CA VAL A 382 -5.95 21.91 0.71
C VAL A 382 -5.85 20.40 0.54
N GLY A 383 -4.73 19.94 -0.06
CA GLY A 383 -4.45 18.51 -0.16
C GLY A 383 -4.33 17.83 1.21
N MET A 384 -3.64 18.49 2.17
CA MET A 384 -3.56 18.01 3.56
C MET A 384 -4.90 18.07 4.29
N PHE A 385 -5.75 19.04 4.00
CA PHE A 385 -7.10 19.07 4.53
C PHE A 385 -7.94 17.89 4.06
N HIS A 386 -7.85 17.58 2.76
CA HIS A 386 -8.57 16.41 2.24
C HIS A 386 -8.00 15.10 2.80
N LEU A 387 -6.70 15.01 3.02
CA LEU A 387 -6.08 13.87 3.71
C LEU A 387 -6.63 13.72 5.14
N PHE A 388 -6.73 14.82 5.89
CA PHE A 388 -7.27 14.83 7.25
C PHE A 388 -8.72 14.34 7.31
N THR A 389 -9.60 14.87 6.46
CA THR A 389 -11.01 14.44 6.40
C THR A 389 -11.17 13.03 5.85
N HIS A 390 -10.37 12.67 4.82
CA HIS A 390 -10.35 11.38 4.17
C HIS A 390 -10.08 10.24 5.17
N ALA A 391 -9.17 10.46 6.10
CA ALA A 391 -8.81 9.46 7.09
C ALA A 391 -10.03 8.96 7.87
N PHE A 392 -10.93 9.85 8.29
CA PHE A 392 -12.12 9.49 9.05
C PHE A 392 -13.15 8.75 8.20
N PHE A 393 -13.57 9.30 7.07
CA PHE A 393 -14.62 8.64 6.29
C PHE A 393 -14.14 7.39 5.57
N LYS A 394 -12.86 7.26 5.25
CA LYS A 394 -12.33 6.03 4.67
C LYS A 394 -12.18 4.90 5.68
N ALA A 395 -11.63 5.19 6.86
CA ALA A 395 -11.61 4.21 7.92
C ALA A 395 -13.04 3.74 8.25
N LEU A 396 -14.00 4.66 8.34
CA LEU A 396 -15.41 4.34 8.54
C LEU A 396 -15.96 3.40 7.48
N LEU A 397 -15.72 3.69 6.20
CA LEU A 397 -16.21 2.85 5.09
C LEU A 397 -15.56 1.47 5.07
N PHE A 398 -14.25 1.36 5.27
CA PHE A 398 -13.58 0.07 5.32
C PHE A 398 -14.01 -0.77 6.52
N LEU A 399 -14.04 -0.19 7.72
CA LEU A 399 -14.51 -0.92 8.91
C LEU A 399 -16.00 -1.27 8.79
N GLY A 400 -16.80 -0.39 8.18
CA GLY A 400 -18.19 -0.68 7.85
C GLY A 400 -18.34 -1.86 6.88
N CYS A 401 -17.49 -1.95 5.83
CA CYS A 401 -17.44 -3.14 4.97
C CYS A 401 -17.10 -4.40 5.78
N GLY A 402 -16.14 -4.32 6.71
CA GLY A 402 -15.80 -5.43 7.58
C GLY A 402 -16.96 -5.89 8.46
N ALA A 403 -17.74 -4.94 8.99
CA ALA A 403 -18.95 -5.24 9.76
C ALA A 403 -20.02 -5.96 8.89
N VAL A 404 -20.20 -5.51 7.65
CA VAL A 404 -21.11 -6.20 6.68
C VAL A 404 -20.62 -7.60 6.35
N ILE A 405 -19.32 -7.77 6.09
CA ILE A 405 -18.71 -9.07 5.74
C ILE A 405 -18.89 -10.08 6.87
N ILE A 406 -18.66 -9.69 8.13
CA ILE A 406 -18.90 -10.56 9.30
C ILE A 406 -20.39 -10.90 9.40
N ALA A 407 -21.28 -9.91 9.28
CA ALA A 407 -22.73 -10.15 9.34
C ALA A 407 -23.23 -11.11 8.24
N MET A 408 -22.53 -11.15 7.10
CA MET A 408 -22.83 -12.02 5.95
C MET A 408 -21.92 -13.27 5.87
N HIS A 409 -21.35 -13.72 7.00
CA HIS A 409 -20.52 -14.93 7.06
C HIS A 409 -19.40 -14.97 6.02
N HIS A 410 -18.63 -13.87 5.93
CA HIS A 410 -17.49 -13.65 5.03
C HIS A 410 -17.82 -13.46 3.54
N GLU A 411 -19.11 -13.29 3.15
CA GLU A 411 -19.44 -12.91 1.77
C GLU A 411 -18.97 -11.47 1.47
N GLN A 412 -18.33 -11.29 0.32
CA GLN A 412 -17.80 -10.00 -0.12
C GLN A 412 -18.46 -9.47 -1.40
N ASP A 413 -19.17 -10.32 -2.15
CA ASP A 413 -19.80 -9.92 -3.39
C ASP A 413 -21.15 -9.22 -3.14
N ILE A 414 -21.22 -7.92 -3.45
CA ILE A 414 -22.44 -7.13 -3.30
C ILE A 414 -23.63 -7.64 -4.14
N ARG A 415 -23.40 -8.53 -5.11
CA ARG A 415 -24.46 -9.13 -5.93
C ARG A 415 -25.22 -10.21 -5.18
N ARG A 416 -24.61 -10.80 -4.14
CA ARG A 416 -25.22 -11.81 -3.26
C ARG A 416 -25.87 -11.21 -2.02
N MET A 417 -25.60 -9.92 -1.75
CA MET A 417 -26.20 -9.16 -0.65
C MET A 417 -27.58 -8.61 -1.03
N GLY A 418 -28.21 -7.88 -0.14
CA GLY A 418 -29.48 -7.16 -0.33
C GLY A 418 -30.29 -7.10 0.96
N GLY A 419 -31.10 -6.05 1.14
CA GLY A 419 -32.06 -5.92 2.26
C GLY A 419 -31.45 -5.79 3.66
N LEU A 420 -30.14 -5.63 3.82
CA LEU A 420 -29.45 -5.67 5.12
C LEU A 420 -29.78 -4.50 6.06
N LYS A 421 -30.42 -3.44 5.58
CA LYS A 421 -30.81 -2.27 6.37
C LYS A 421 -31.59 -2.63 7.63
N SER A 422 -32.45 -3.61 7.57
CA SER A 422 -33.30 -4.05 8.71
C SER A 422 -32.55 -4.93 9.71
N ARG A 423 -31.51 -5.66 9.25
CA ARG A 423 -30.76 -6.62 10.05
C ARG A 423 -29.58 -5.96 10.79
N ILE A 424 -28.91 -5.03 10.14
CA ILE A 424 -27.74 -4.31 10.69
C ILE A 424 -27.97 -2.77 10.57
N PRO A 425 -28.95 -2.20 11.29
CA PRO A 425 -29.33 -0.79 11.14
C PRO A 425 -28.26 0.18 11.59
N PHE A 426 -27.48 -0.12 12.63
CA PHE A 426 -26.39 0.75 13.07
C PHE A 426 -25.29 0.80 12.01
N THR A 427 -24.82 -0.35 11.53
CA THR A 427 -23.83 -0.44 10.46
C THR A 427 -24.31 0.26 9.20
N TYR A 428 -25.60 0.13 8.84
CA TYR A 428 -26.21 0.87 7.72
C TYR A 428 -26.03 2.39 7.86
N TRP A 429 -26.38 2.96 9.00
CA TRP A 429 -26.25 4.40 9.21
C TRP A 429 -24.80 4.86 9.20
N MET A 430 -23.88 4.08 9.73
CA MET A 430 -22.44 4.39 9.70
C MET A 430 -21.92 4.41 8.26
N MET A 431 -22.27 3.39 7.45
CA MET A 431 -21.92 3.33 6.03
C MET A 431 -22.59 4.45 5.22
N PHE A 432 -23.81 4.82 5.57
CA PHE A 432 -24.54 5.92 4.95
C PHE A 432 -23.84 7.27 5.21
N ILE A 433 -23.44 7.56 6.45
CA ILE A 433 -22.67 8.76 6.81
C ILE A 433 -21.32 8.79 6.07
N GLY A 434 -20.59 7.67 6.05
CA GLY A 434 -19.33 7.56 5.32
C GLY A 434 -19.50 7.81 3.81
N THR A 435 -20.59 7.30 3.23
CA THR A 435 -20.94 7.53 1.82
C THR A 435 -21.28 8.99 1.54
N LEU A 436 -22.05 9.64 2.40
CA LEU A 436 -22.33 11.08 2.28
C LEU A 436 -21.03 11.90 2.32
N ALA A 437 -20.14 11.58 3.26
CA ALA A 437 -18.86 12.27 3.38
C ALA A 437 -17.95 12.04 2.17
N LEU A 438 -17.84 10.81 1.68
CA LEU A 438 -17.05 10.48 0.48
C LEU A 438 -17.58 11.19 -0.76
N THR A 439 -18.91 11.23 -0.95
CA THR A 439 -19.53 11.85 -2.14
C THR A 439 -19.48 13.37 -2.11
N GLY A 440 -19.20 13.98 -0.95
CA GLY A 440 -19.19 15.43 -0.76
C GLY A 440 -20.59 16.01 -0.61
N PHE A 441 -21.44 15.34 0.16
CA PHE A 441 -22.76 15.88 0.48
C PHE A 441 -22.60 17.14 1.36
N PRO A 442 -23.37 18.22 1.12
CA PRO A 442 -23.25 19.46 1.88
C PRO A 442 -23.20 19.23 3.41
N PHE A 443 -22.36 19.99 4.09
CA PHE A 443 -22.10 19.95 5.54
C PHE A 443 -21.34 18.72 6.06
N THR A 444 -20.94 17.76 5.22
CA THR A 444 -20.04 16.69 5.61
C THR A 444 -18.57 17.10 5.43
N ALA A 445 -17.65 16.37 6.08
CA ALA A 445 -16.23 16.70 6.03
C ALA A 445 -15.66 16.70 4.59
N GLY A 446 -16.08 15.74 3.76
CA GLY A 446 -15.64 15.63 2.36
C GLY A 446 -16.13 16.77 1.46
N TYR A 447 -17.26 17.39 1.76
CA TYR A 447 -17.76 18.58 1.04
C TYR A 447 -16.75 19.72 1.12
N PHE A 448 -16.30 20.07 2.33
CA PHE A 448 -15.38 21.18 2.52
C PHE A 448 -14.00 20.95 1.91
N SER A 449 -13.52 19.72 1.93
CA SER A 449 -12.15 19.42 1.50
C SER A 449 -12.03 19.05 0.02
N LYS A 450 -12.97 18.26 -0.53
CA LYS A 450 -12.92 17.83 -1.93
C LYS A 450 -13.27 18.96 -2.89
N ASP A 451 -14.29 19.75 -2.56
CA ASP A 451 -14.73 20.87 -3.40
C ASP A 451 -13.63 21.93 -3.47
N ALA A 452 -12.93 22.19 -2.36
CA ALA A 452 -11.76 23.07 -2.33
C ALA A 452 -10.62 22.60 -3.29
N ILE A 453 -10.41 21.29 -3.45
CA ILE A 453 -9.44 20.77 -4.44
C ILE A 453 -9.89 21.11 -5.86
N ILE A 454 -11.17 20.93 -6.19
CA ILE A 454 -11.71 21.20 -7.52
C ILE A 454 -11.63 22.71 -7.83
N GLU A 455 -11.95 23.57 -6.85
CA GLU A 455 -11.82 25.02 -6.96
C GLU A 455 -10.35 25.44 -7.16
N ALA A 456 -9.43 24.88 -6.38
CA ALA A 456 -7.99 25.15 -6.53
C ALA A 456 -7.45 24.68 -7.89
N ALA A 457 -7.92 23.53 -8.41
CA ALA A 457 -7.54 23.05 -9.71
C ALA A 457 -8.03 23.97 -10.84
N PHE A 458 -9.20 24.61 -10.69
CA PHE A 458 -9.72 25.54 -11.68
C PHE A 458 -8.88 26.81 -11.81
N VAL A 459 -8.46 27.38 -10.68
CA VAL A 459 -7.66 28.62 -10.66
C VAL A 459 -6.14 28.37 -10.78
N GLY A 460 -5.71 27.13 -10.80
CA GLY A 460 -4.28 26.78 -10.88
C GLY A 460 -3.63 27.35 -12.14
N HIS A 461 -2.46 27.98 -11.98
CA HIS A 461 -1.72 28.60 -13.09
C HIS A 461 -0.86 27.61 -13.90
N ASN A 462 -0.78 26.35 -13.46
CA ASN A 462 -0.04 25.31 -14.15
C ASN A 462 -0.77 24.90 -15.46
N PRO A 463 -0.04 24.63 -16.57
CA PRO A 463 -0.65 24.21 -17.84
C PRO A 463 -1.57 22.98 -17.74
N MET A 464 -1.32 22.07 -16.78
CA MET A 464 -2.14 20.88 -16.55
C MET A 464 -3.31 21.10 -15.57
N ALA A 465 -3.48 22.30 -15.01
CA ALA A 465 -4.51 22.58 -14.00
C ALA A 465 -5.93 22.35 -14.55
N ILE A 466 -6.23 22.78 -15.77
CA ILE A 466 -7.54 22.55 -16.41
C ILE A 466 -7.80 21.06 -16.64
N TYR A 467 -6.78 20.28 -17.05
CA TYR A 467 -6.91 18.82 -17.12
C TYR A 467 -7.25 18.23 -15.75
N GLY A 468 -6.56 18.69 -14.69
CA GLY A 468 -6.85 18.33 -13.30
C GLY A 468 -8.30 18.63 -12.91
N PHE A 469 -8.78 19.84 -13.20
CA PHE A 469 -10.16 20.25 -12.95
C PHE A 469 -11.18 19.34 -13.64
N VAL A 470 -11.05 19.13 -14.95
CA VAL A 470 -11.99 18.32 -15.74
C VAL A 470 -12.05 16.87 -15.21
N CYS A 471 -10.88 16.25 -14.99
CA CYS A 471 -10.81 14.88 -14.49
C CYS A 471 -11.42 14.74 -13.08
N THR A 472 -11.15 15.69 -12.19
CA THR A 472 -11.69 15.66 -10.83
C THR A 472 -13.21 15.89 -10.79
N VAL A 473 -13.74 16.76 -11.62
CA VAL A 473 -15.20 16.97 -11.78
C VAL A 473 -15.89 15.70 -12.27
N ILE A 474 -15.37 15.06 -13.33
CA ILE A 474 -15.93 13.80 -13.83
C ILE A 474 -15.84 12.71 -12.76
N ALA A 475 -14.69 12.57 -12.13
CA ALA A 475 -14.49 11.59 -11.05
C ALA A 475 -15.43 11.83 -9.86
N ALA A 476 -15.86 13.07 -9.56
CA ALA A 476 -16.83 13.35 -8.51
C ALA A 476 -18.20 12.72 -8.80
N GLY A 477 -18.69 12.83 -10.02
CA GLY A 477 -19.94 12.18 -10.45
C GLY A 477 -19.85 10.65 -10.41
N LEU A 478 -18.75 10.09 -10.91
CA LEU A 478 -18.50 8.66 -10.88
C LEU A 478 -18.37 8.13 -9.43
N THR A 479 -17.71 8.89 -8.56
CA THR A 479 -17.60 8.58 -7.12
C THR A 479 -18.96 8.47 -6.47
N SER A 480 -19.84 9.43 -6.73
CA SER A 480 -21.21 9.39 -6.23
C SER A 480 -21.94 8.16 -6.75
N PHE A 481 -21.88 7.89 -8.04
CA PHE A 481 -22.57 6.74 -8.64
C PHE A 481 -22.16 5.40 -8.03
N TYR A 482 -20.86 5.06 -7.97
CA TYR A 482 -20.44 3.75 -7.46
C TYR A 482 -20.63 3.61 -5.95
N SER A 483 -20.52 4.70 -5.18
CA SER A 483 -20.76 4.68 -3.74
C SER A 483 -22.23 4.41 -3.43
N TRP A 484 -23.14 5.05 -4.13
CA TRP A 484 -24.58 4.76 -3.99
C TRP A 484 -24.96 3.42 -4.56
N ARG A 485 -24.29 2.95 -5.63
CA ARG A 485 -24.43 1.57 -6.11
C ARG A 485 -24.13 0.54 -5.02
N LEU A 486 -23.00 0.74 -4.30
CA LEU A 486 -22.65 -0.10 -3.16
C LEU A 486 -23.74 -0.09 -2.10
N MET A 487 -24.20 1.09 -1.67
CA MET A 487 -25.23 1.26 -0.65
C MET A 487 -26.57 0.60 -1.06
N PHE A 488 -27.00 0.81 -2.30
CA PHE A 488 -28.29 0.28 -2.76
C PHE A 488 -28.24 -1.25 -2.92
N LYS A 489 -27.15 -1.82 -3.44
CA LYS A 489 -27.06 -3.26 -3.60
C LYS A 489 -26.85 -4.01 -2.29
N THR A 490 -26.16 -3.43 -1.34
CA THR A 490 -25.87 -4.08 -0.05
C THR A 490 -27.07 -3.98 0.92
N PHE A 491 -27.66 -2.81 1.05
CA PHE A 491 -28.62 -2.52 2.13
C PHE A 491 -30.08 -2.44 1.70
N HIS A 492 -30.30 -2.24 0.41
CA HIS A 492 -31.66 -2.08 -0.14
C HIS A 492 -31.98 -3.22 -1.13
N GLY A 493 -33.23 -3.27 -1.58
CA GLY A 493 -33.72 -4.33 -2.47
C GLY A 493 -34.05 -5.63 -1.74
N GLU A 494 -34.27 -6.69 -2.51
CA GLU A 494 -34.55 -8.01 -1.99
C GLU A 494 -33.26 -8.75 -1.68
N PRO A 495 -33.20 -9.57 -0.60
CA PRO A 495 -32.07 -10.44 -0.30
C PRO A 495 -31.85 -11.43 -1.43
N HIS A 496 -30.60 -11.56 -1.90
CA HIS A 496 -30.26 -12.58 -2.89
C HIS A 496 -29.82 -13.90 -2.25
N ASP A 497 -29.20 -13.82 -1.06
CA ASP A 497 -28.87 -14.98 -0.22
C ASP A 497 -29.72 -14.93 1.05
N HIS A 498 -30.84 -15.66 1.04
CA HIS A 498 -31.79 -15.67 2.15
C HIS A 498 -31.21 -16.30 3.42
N HIS A 499 -30.35 -17.33 3.29
CA HIS A 499 -29.77 -18.03 4.43
C HIS A 499 -28.86 -17.11 5.25
N HIS A 500 -27.89 -16.47 4.61
CA HIS A 500 -26.97 -15.53 5.28
C HIS A 500 -27.70 -14.25 5.72
N HIS A 501 -28.69 -13.79 4.96
CA HIS A 501 -29.49 -12.63 5.34
C HIS A 501 -30.30 -12.85 6.62
N GLU A 502 -30.91 -14.02 6.81
CA GLU A 502 -31.71 -14.34 8.01
C GLU A 502 -30.82 -14.45 9.25
N ALA A 503 -29.62 -14.98 9.12
CA ALA A 503 -28.62 -15.10 10.18
C ALA A 503 -27.91 -13.77 10.49
N ALA A 504 -27.99 -12.78 9.62
CA ALA A 504 -27.28 -11.52 9.76
C ALA A 504 -27.70 -10.72 11.02
N HIS A 505 -26.73 -10.31 11.81
CA HIS A 505 -26.91 -9.48 13.02
C HIS A 505 -25.76 -8.48 13.18
N GLU A 506 -25.99 -7.44 14.01
CA GLU A 506 -24.92 -6.46 14.30
C GLU A 506 -23.72 -7.14 14.94
N PRO A 507 -22.49 -6.75 14.55
CA PRO A 507 -21.29 -7.30 15.13
C PRO A 507 -21.05 -6.82 16.57
N HIS A 508 -20.00 -7.32 17.21
CA HIS A 508 -19.66 -7.03 18.60
C HIS A 508 -19.48 -5.52 18.86
N ILE A 509 -19.81 -5.06 20.07
CA ILE A 509 -19.76 -3.64 20.46
C ILE A 509 -18.37 -2.99 20.26
N THR A 510 -17.28 -3.76 20.38
CA THR A 510 -15.91 -3.28 20.12
C THR A 510 -15.70 -2.87 18.67
N MET A 511 -16.53 -3.36 17.75
CA MET A 511 -16.53 -2.95 16.35
C MET A 511 -17.46 -1.74 16.12
N LEU A 512 -18.59 -1.67 16.81
CA LEU A 512 -19.57 -0.59 16.62
C LEU A 512 -19.09 0.75 17.18
N VAL A 513 -18.39 0.74 18.32
CA VAL A 513 -17.88 1.99 18.96
C VAL A 513 -16.91 2.75 18.04
N PRO A 514 -15.90 2.13 17.42
CA PRO A 514 -15.05 2.80 16.43
C PRO A 514 -15.81 3.35 15.23
N LEU A 515 -16.82 2.63 14.72
CA LEU A 515 -17.66 3.12 13.63
C LEU A 515 -18.37 4.42 14.02
N GLY A 516 -18.97 4.49 15.22
CA GLY A 516 -19.63 5.68 15.72
C GLY A 516 -18.66 6.87 15.89
N ALA A 517 -17.48 6.63 16.43
CA ALA A 517 -16.45 7.65 16.60
C ALA A 517 -15.95 8.20 15.26
N LEU A 518 -15.68 7.31 14.29
CA LEU A 518 -15.26 7.70 12.95
C LEU A 518 -16.35 8.42 12.17
N ALA A 519 -17.63 8.04 12.36
CA ALA A 519 -18.77 8.76 11.78
C ALA A 519 -18.87 10.19 12.30
N THR A 520 -18.61 10.41 13.60
CA THR A 520 -18.53 11.76 14.18
C THR A 520 -17.42 12.57 13.50
N GLY A 521 -16.22 11.98 13.28
CA GLY A 521 -15.15 12.61 12.52
C GLY A 521 -15.54 12.90 11.06
N ALA A 522 -16.22 11.97 10.38
CA ALA A 522 -16.68 12.14 9.00
C ALA A 522 -17.69 13.31 8.83
N ILE A 523 -18.38 13.72 9.90
CA ILE A 523 -19.26 14.89 9.90
C ILE A 523 -18.49 16.13 10.35
N LEU A 524 -17.80 16.07 11.49
CA LEU A 524 -17.26 17.24 12.18
C LEU A 524 -15.83 17.63 11.75
N ALA A 525 -15.04 16.76 11.13
CA ALA A 525 -13.66 17.09 10.75
C ALA A 525 -13.55 18.12 9.60
N GLY A 526 -14.65 18.52 8.99
CA GLY A 526 -14.67 19.49 7.90
C GLY A 526 -14.79 20.93 8.40
N MET A 527 -15.98 21.32 8.84
CA MET A 527 -16.34 22.70 9.13
C MET A 527 -15.43 23.39 10.16
N PRO A 528 -15.11 22.80 11.33
CA PRO A 528 -14.29 23.45 12.35
C PRO A 528 -12.84 23.70 11.92
N PHE A 529 -12.32 22.84 11.04
CA PHE A 529 -10.92 22.90 10.61
C PHE A 529 -10.71 23.61 9.26
N LYS A 530 -11.80 23.91 8.53
CA LYS A 530 -11.74 24.55 7.21
C LYS A 530 -10.84 25.80 7.21
N GLU A 531 -11.03 26.70 8.16
CA GLU A 531 -10.31 27.97 8.22
C GLU A 531 -8.79 27.78 8.37
N LEU A 532 -8.36 26.75 9.12
CA LEU A 532 -6.95 26.44 9.34
C LEU A 532 -6.24 25.94 8.07
N PHE A 533 -6.98 25.28 7.17
CA PHE A 533 -6.40 24.65 5.99
C PHE A 533 -6.66 25.38 4.67
N THR A 534 -7.74 26.15 4.59
CA THR A 534 -8.16 26.80 3.33
C THR A 534 -8.41 28.30 3.49
N GLY A 535 -8.50 28.83 4.74
CA GLY A 535 -8.77 30.22 5.02
C GLY A 535 -7.54 31.13 4.99
N HIS A 536 -7.72 32.38 5.37
CA HIS A 536 -6.63 33.38 5.41
C HIS A 536 -5.56 33.05 6.47
N GLY A 537 -5.87 32.20 7.46
CA GLY A 537 -4.96 31.79 8.53
C GLY A 537 -3.97 30.69 8.14
N VAL A 538 -3.98 30.16 6.91
CA VAL A 538 -3.12 29.05 6.46
C VAL A 538 -1.64 29.33 6.65
N ALA A 539 -1.18 30.53 6.27
CA ALA A 539 0.23 30.91 6.40
C ALA A 539 0.69 31.01 7.87
N GLU A 540 -0.20 31.48 8.75
CA GLU A 540 0.05 31.54 10.20
C GLU A 540 -0.01 30.16 10.85
N PHE A 541 -0.93 29.28 10.42
CA PHE A 541 -1.08 27.93 10.95
C PHE A 541 0.09 27.03 10.55
N PHE A 542 0.41 26.95 9.25
CA PHE A 542 1.48 26.06 8.77
C PHE A 542 2.88 26.65 8.87
N ARG A 543 3.02 27.97 8.89
CA ARG A 543 4.32 28.67 8.99
C ARG A 543 5.36 28.08 8.00
N GLY A 544 6.55 27.79 8.49
CA GLY A 544 7.63 27.18 7.69
C GLY A 544 7.47 25.68 7.37
N SER A 545 6.39 25.02 7.84
CA SER A 545 6.16 23.60 7.55
C SER A 545 5.61 23.34 6.14
N LEU A 546 4.98 24.34 5.52
CA LEU A 546 4.61 24.40 4.11
C LEU A 546 5.18 25.68 3.50
N THR A 547 5.67 25.58 2.27
CA THR A 547 6.19 26.73 1.52
C THR A 547 5.32 26.99 0.30
N PHE A 548 4.96 28.25 0.10
CA PHE A 548 4.26 28.74 -1.07
C PHE A 548 5.14 29.78 -1.75
N ALA A 549 5.37 29.65 -3.06
CA ALA A 549 6.11 30.65 -3.81
C ALA A 549 5.37 32.01 -3.81
N ALA A 550 6.12 33.10 -3.88
CA ALA A 550 5.52 34.46 -3.88
C ALA A 550 4.52 34.70 -5.03
N GLY A 551 4.63 33.94 -6.11
CA GLY A 551 3.69 33.97 -7.27
C GLY A 551 2.50 33.03 -7.13
N ASN A 552 2.47 32.17 -6.12
CA ASN A 552 1.39 31.19 -5.92
C ASN A 552 0.21 31.83 -5.19
N LYS A 553 -0.82 32.21 -5.94
CA LYS A 553 -2.04 32.84 -5.44
C LYS A 553 -3.26 31.88 -5.40
N VAL A 554 -3.04 30.61 -5.65
CA VAL A 554 -4.12 29.60 -5.77
C VAL A 554 -5.04 29.60 -4.56
N LEU A 555 -4.49 29.74 -3.33
CA LEU A 555 -5.28 29.77 -2.10
C LEU A 555 -6.16 31.03 -1.96
N GLU A 556 -5.76 32.16 -2.49
CA GLU A 556 -6.56 33.40 -2.50
C GLU A 556 -7.62 33.33 -3.60
N GLU A 557 -7.21 32.95 -4.82
CA GLU A 557 -8.08 32.92 -6.00
C GLU A 557 -9.18 31.87 -5.94
N MET A 558 -8.94 30.73 -5.24
CA MET A 558 -9.95 29.68 -5.08
C MET A 558 -11.22 30.15 -4.36
N HIS A 559 -11.15 31.19 -3.55
CA HIS A 559 -12.34 31.77 -2.89
C HIS A 559 -13.16 32.69 -3.79
N HIS A 560 -12.63 33.05 -4.96
CA HIS A 560 -13.26 33.97 -5.91
C HIS A 560 -13.67 33.28 -7.22
N VAL A 561 -13.80 31.95 -7.20
CA VAL A 561 -14.24 31.18 -8.38
C VAL A 561 -15.67 31.53 -8.81
N PRO A 562 -16.00 31.46 -10.08
CA PRO A 562 -17.37 31.61 -10.56
C PRO A 562 -18.33 30.63 -9.87
N VAL A 563 -19.57 31.06 -9.58
CA VAL A 563 -20.57 30.26 -8.87
C VAL A 563 -20.80 28.88 -9.53
N TRP A 564 -20.73 28.81 -10.85
CA TRP A 564 -20.89 27.53 -11.55
C TRP A 564 -19.77 26.53 -11.20
N VAL A 565 -18.54 26.99 -10.99
CA VAL A 565 -17.41 26.13 -10.56
C VAL A 565 -17.67 25.58 -9.18
N ALA A 566 -18.05 26.45 -8.22
CA ALA A 566 -18.35 26.05 -6.84
C ALA A 566 -19.55 25.06 -6.75
N LEU A 567 -20.54 25.19 -7.64
CA LEU A 567 -21.71 24.29 -7.67
C LEU A 567 -21.45 22.99 -8.44
N THR A 568 -20.47 22.95 -9.33
CA THR A 568 -20.22 21.78 -10.19
C THR A 568 -20.04 20.47 -9.40
N PRO A 569 -19.23 20.39 -8.33
CA PRO A 569 -19.08 19.15 -7.55
C PRO A 569 -20.42 18.67 -6.97
N THR A 570 -21.21 19.59 -6.42
CA THR A 570 -22.51 19.27 -5.83
C THR A 570 -23.51 18.79 -6.90
N VAL A 571 -23.52 19.39 -8.09
CA VAL A 571 -24.35 18.95 -9.22
C VAL A 571 -23.92 17.55 -9.68
N MET A 572 -22.63 17.31 -9.82
CA MET A 572 -22.11 16.00 -10.22
C MET A 572 -22.40 14.93 -9.17
N MET A 573 -22.32 15.25 -7.89
CA MET A 573 -22.71 14.37 -6.79
C MET A 573 -24.19 14.00 -6.90
N ALA A 574 -25.06 14.99 -7.07
CA ALA A 574 -26.50 14.78 -7.18
C ALA A 574 -26.86 13.95 -8.43
N LEU A 575 -26.23 14.21 -9.58
CA LEU A 575 -26.40 13.43 -10.81
C LEU A 575 -25.98 11.96 -10.59
N GLY A 576 -24.84 11.71 -9.97
CA GLY A 576 -24.36 10.35 -9.66
C GLY A 576 -25.34 9.60 -8.78
N LEU A 577 -25.87 10.24 -7.74
CA LEU A 577 -26.91 9.68 -6.85
C LEU A 577 -28.19 9.36 -7.62
N LEU A 578 -28.71 10.30 -8.40
CA LEU A 578 -29.95 10.13 -9.15
C LEU A 578 -29.85 9.00 -10.17
N VAL A 579 -28.73 8.91 -10.89
CA VAL A 579 -28.49 7.83 -11.86
C VAL A 579 -28.37 6.48 -11.15
N ALA A 580 -27.65 6.42 -10.02
CA ALA A 580 -27.54 5.20 -9.24
C ALA A 580 -28.90 4.75 -8.67
N TRP A 581 -29.71 5.68 -8.16
CA TRP A 581 -31.06 5.38 -7.68
C TRP A 581 -31.97 4.88 -8.81
N GLN A 582 -31.93 5.53 -10.01
CA GLN A 582 -32.68 5.11 -11.15
C GLN A 582 -32.30 3.68 -11.59
N PHE A 583 -31.00 3.34 -11.59
CA PHE A 583 -30.47 2.07 -12.07
C PHE A 583 -30.66 0.91 -11.10
N TYR A 584 -30.50 1.14 -9.79
CA TYR A 584 -30.46 0.05 -8.82
C TYR A 584 -31.73 -0.07 -7.95
N ILE A 585 -32.57 0.99 -7.91
CA ILE A 585 -33.82 0.96 -7.15
C ILE A 585 -35.04 0.93 -8.07
N ARG A 586 -35.09 1.81 -9.11
CA ARG A 586 -36.29 1.90 -9.96
C ARG A 586 -36.27 0.94 -11.14
N ARG A 587 -35.16 0.82 -11.82
CA ARG A 587 -34.99 0.09 -13.08
C ARG A 587 -33.74 -0.78 -13.07
N PRO A 588 -33.69 -1.88 -12.32
CA PRO A 588 -32.51 -2.76 -12.23
C PRO A 588 -32.21 -3.51 -13.53
N ASP A 589 -33.10 -3.49 -14.48
CA ASP A 589 -32.92 -4.01 -15.84
C ASP A 589 -31.91 -3.20 -16.67
N ILE A 590 -31.84 -1.87 -16.47
CA ILE A 590 -31.01 -0.97 -17.28
C ILE A 590 -29.51 -1.28 -17.17
N PRO A 591 -28.89 -1.42 -15.99
CA PRO A 591 -27.46 -1.76 -15.89
C PRO A 591 -27.10 -3.08 -16.59
N VAL A 592 -27.99 -4.08 -16.52
CA VAL A 592 -27.81 -5.39 -17.18
C VAL A 592 -27.84 -5.22 -18.71
N ALA A 593 -28.81 -4.46 -19.21
CA ALA A 593 -28.91 -4.16 -20.65
C ALA A 593 -27.69 -3.39 -21.16
N LEU A 594 -27.23 -2.35 -20.43
CA LEU A 594 -26.05 -1.57 -20.79
C LEU A 594 -24.79 -2.44 -20.78
N ALA A 595 -24.59 -3.30 -19.79
CA ALA A 595 -23.44 -4.19 -19.72
C ALA A 595 -23.40 -5.18 -20.89
N ARG A 596 -24.58 -5.62 -21.39
CA ARG A 596 -24.68 -6.46 -22.59
C ARG A 596 -24.42 -5.67 -23.88
N GLN A 597 -25.01 -4.48 -24.00
CA GLN A 597 -24.89 -3.63 -25.19
C GLN A 597 -23.45 -3.14 -25.37
N TYR A 598 -22.79 -2.72 -24.31
CA TYR A 598 -21.42 -2.21 -24.31
C TYR A 598 -20.43 -3.21 -23.70
N LYS A 599 -20.60 -4.50 -24.01
CA LYS A 599 -19.76 -5.57 -23.47
C LYS A 599 -18.27 -5.33 -23.55
N PRO A 600 -17.67 -4.81 -24.67
CA PRO A 600 -16.24 -4.57 -24.73
C PRO A 600 -15.78 -3.53 -23.70
N LEU A 601 -16.52 -2.44 -23.52
CA LEU A 601 -16.22 -1.40 -22.53
C LEU A 601 -16.38 -1.94 -21.10
N TYR A 602 -17.47 -2.68 -20.85
CA TYR A 602 -17.70 -3.30 -19.56
C TYR A 602 -16.55 -4.26 -19.17
N THR A 603 -16.13 -5.12 -20.11
CA THR A 603 -15.02 -6.05 -19.90
C THR A 603 -13.68 -5.31 -19.69
N PHE A 604 -13.42 -4.24 -20.44
CA PHE A 604 -12.24 -3.40 -20.30
C PHE A 604 -12.15 -2.79 -18.88
N LEU A 605 -13.25 -2.25 -18.38
CA LEU A 605 -13.31 -1.68 -17.03
C LEU A 605 -13.25 -2.75 -15.94
N LEU A 606 -13.91 -3.90 -16.16
CA LEU A 606 -13.90 -5.01 -15.19
C LEU A 606 -12.50 -5.59 -15.03
N ASN A 607 -11.74 -5.70 -16.11
CA ASN A 607 -10.34 -6.14 -16.12
C ASN A 607 -9.37 -4.98 -15.82
N LYS A 608 -9.83 -3.92 -15.15
CA LYS A 608 -8.96 -2.85 -14.61
C LYS A 608 -8.06 -2.22 -15.67
N TRP A 609 -8.58 -1.99 -16.89
CA TRP A 609 -7.87 -1.50 -18.08
C TRP A 609 -6.73 -2.43 -18.53
N TYR A 610 -6.75 -3.71 -18.16
CA TYR A 610 -5.75 -4.73 -18.49
C TYR A 610 -4.32 -4.39 -18.05
N PHE A 611 -4.15 -3.59 -16.99
CA PHE A 611 -2.81 -3.28 -16.47
C PHE A 611 -2.12 -4.50 -15.85
N ASP A 612 -2.85 -5.39 -15.21
CA ASP A 612 -2.29 -6.61 -14.63
C ASP A 612 -1.73 -7.52 -15.75
N GLU A 613 -2.49 -7.72 -16.82
CA GLU A 613 -2.10 -8.52 -17.98
C GLU A 613 -0.94 -7.87 -18.75
N LEU A 614 -0.95 -6.54 -18.89
CA LEU A 614 0.13 -5.80 -19.52
C LEU A 614 1.44 -5.96 -18.74
N TYR A 615 1.40 -5.86 -17.42
CA TYR A 615 2.59 -6.01 -16.57
C TYR A 615 3.07 -7.46 -16.50
N ASP A 616 2.16 -8.43 -16.53
CA ASP A 616 2.51 -9.84 -16.65
C ASP A 616 3.29 -10.09 -17.96
N PHE A 617 2.81 -9.53 -19.07
CA PHE A 617 3.47 -9.67 -20.38
C PHE A 617 4.82 -8.94 -20.44
N LEU A 618 4.89 -7.67 -19.97
CA LEU A 618 6.08 -6.84 -20.12
C LEU A 618 7.19 -7.15 -19.09
N PHE A 619 6.82 -7.53 -17.86
CA PHE A 619 7.77 -7.63 -16.75
C PHE A 619 7.82 -9.03 -16.14
N VAL A 620 6.68 -9.62 -15.77
CA VAL A 620 6.66 -10.86 -14.99
C VAL A 620 7.14 -12.06 -15.84
N LYS A 621 6.54 -12.28 -17.00
CA LYS A 621 6.95 -13.39 -17.89
C LYS A 621 8.39 -13.29 -18.36
N PRO A 622 8.90 -12.12 -18.82
CA PRO A 622 10.32 -11.98 -19.17
C PRO A 622 11.25 -12.22 -17.98
N ALA A 623 10.95 -11.67 -16.80
CA ALA A 623 11.76 -11.88 -15.60
C ALA A 623 11.82 -13.36 -15.20
N MET A 624 10.67 -14.05 -15.21
CA MET A 624 10.61 -15.49 -14.94
C MET A 624 11.36 -16.32 -16.00
N TRP A 625 11.29 -15.92 -17.27
CA TRP A 625 12.04 -16.59 -18.34
C TRP A 625 13.55 -16.39 -18.17
N ILE A 626 14.00 -15.17 -17.90
CA ILE A 626 15.40 -14.85 -17.61
C ILE A 626 15.88 -15.66 -16.39
N GLY A 627 15.14 -15.59 -15.29
CA GLY A 627 15.48 -16.32 -14.06
C GLY A 627 15.60 -17.82 -14.27
N ARG A 628 14.65 -18.44 -14.97
CA ARG A 628 14.73 -19.88 -15.33
C ARG A 628 15.89 -20.19 -16.25
N THR A 629 16.21 -19.30 -17.17
CA THR A 629 17.33 -19.47 -18.10
C THR A 629 18.67 -19.39 -17.36
N LEU A 630 18.83 -18.38 -16.51
CA LEU A 630 20.03 -18.24 -15.67
C LEU A 630 20.18 -19.41 -14.71
N TRP A 631 19.12 -19.81 -14.02
CA TRP A 631 19.16 -20.96 -13.12
C TRP A 631 19.49 -22.28 -13.85
N LYS A 632 18.66 -22.67 -14.85
CA LYS A 632 18.82 -24.01 -15.48
C LYS A 632 20.01 -24.09 -16.42
N ARG A 633 20.25 -23.04 -17.24
CA ARG A 633 21.31 -23.02 -18.22
C ARG A 633 22.61 -22.41 -17.68
N GLY A 634 22.49 -21.31 -16.89
CA GLY A 634 23.63 -20.67 -16.24
C GLY A 634 24.19 -21.54 -15.12
N ASP A 635 23.47 -21.66 -14.04
CA ASP A 635 23.94 -22.37 -12.85
C ASP A 635 24.04 -23.89 -13.13
N GLY A 636 22.92 -24.54 -13.47
CA GLY A 636 22.88 -25.99 -13.54
C GLY A 636 23.68 -26.59 -14.72
N TRP A 637 23.63 -25.98 -15.91
CA TRP A 637 24.35 -26.55 -17.06
C TRP A 637 25.78 -26.01 -17.22
N LEU A 638 25.96 -24.68 -17.15
CA LEU A 638 27.25 -24.05 -17.40
C LEU A 638 28.17 -24.15 -16.18
N ILE A 639 27.70 -23.64 -15.00
CA ILE A 639 28.54 -23.57 -13.80
C ILE A 639 28.72 -24.97 -13.20
N ASP A 640 27.64 -25.66 -12.86
CA ASP A 640 27.71 -26.99 -12.23
C ASP A 640 28.13 -28.05 -13.23
N GLY A 641 27.53 -28.08 -14.43
CA GLY A 641 27.76 -29.10 -15.45
C GLY A 641 29.15 -29.08 -16.05
N PHE A 642 29.81 -27.93 -16.27
CA PHE A 642 31.21 -27.80 -16.69
C PHE A 642 32.18 -27.57 -15.53
N GLY A 643 31.71 -27.06 -14.39
CA GLY A 643 32.51 -26.81 -13.21
C GLY A 643 32.58 -28.02 -12.28
N PRO A 644 32.19 -27.85 -10.98
CA PRO A 644 32.44 -28.88 -9.97
C PRO A 644 31.89 -30.28 -10.30
N ASP A 645 30.62 -30.33 -10.69
CA ASP A 645 29.94 -31.61 -10.95
C ASP A 645 30.42 -32.25 -12.24
N GLY A 646 30.64 -31.48 -13.31
CA GLY A 646 31.15 -31.96 -14.58
C GLY A 646 32.57 -32.46 -14.49
N VAL A 647 33.46 -31.74 -13.79
CA VAL A 647 34.84 -32.19 -13.54
C VAL A 647 34.84 -33.45 -12.69
N SER A 648 34.05 -33.48 -11.61
CA SER A 648 33.92 -34.69 -10.77
C SER A 648 33.44 -35.91 -11.55
N ALA A 649 32.41 -35.72 -12.38
CA ALA A 649 31.89 -36.79 -13.25
C ALA A 649 32.97 -37.29 -14.23
N ARG A 650 33.74 -36.38 -14.87
CA ARG A 650 34.83 -36.75 -15.76
C ARG A 650 35.95 -37.48 -15.03
N VAL A 651 36.35 -37.04 -13.85
CA VAL A 651 37.32 -37.75 -13.01
C VAL A 651 36.84 -39.17 -12.70
N LEU A 652 35.58 -39.35 -12.32
CA LEU A 652 34.99 -40.66 -12.06
C LEU A 652 34.97 -41.55 -13.32
N ASP A 653 34.62 -41.01 -14.50
CA ASP A 653 34.63 -41.75 -15.75
C ASP A 653 36.04 -42.16 -16.15
N VAL A 654 37.03 -41.26 -16.04
CA VAL A 654 38.45 -41.60 -16.27
C VAL A 654 38.91 -42.65 -15.29
N THR A 655 38.61 -42.50 -14.01
CA THR A 655 38.96 -43.49 -12.97
C THR A 655 38.39 -44.86 -13.29
N ARG A 656 37.10 -44.96 -13.64
CA ARG A 656 36.45 -46.23 -14.03
C ARG A 656 37.12 -46.89 -15.23
N ASN A 657 37.55 -46.10 -16.21
CA ASN A 657 38.21 -46.61 -17.39
C ASN A 657 39.66 -47.05 -17.11
N VAL A 658 40.39 -46.26 -16.31
CA VAL A 658 41.76 -46.57 -15.91
C VAL A 658 41.82 -47.82 -15.01
N VAL A 659 40.89 -47.95 -14.05
CA VAL A 659 40.82 -49.15 -13.20
C VAL A 659 40.61 -50.44 -14.02
N ARG A 660 39.91 -50.39 -15.17
CA ARG A 660 39.75 -51.52 -16.05
C ARG A 660 41.07 -52.00 -16.69
N LEU A 661 42.12 -51.17 -16.73
CA LEU A 661 43.42 -51.54 -17.13
C LEU A 661 44.16 -52.47 -16.14
N GLN A 662 43.69 -52.38 -14.88
CA GLN A 662 44.16 -53.29 -13.83
C GLN A 662 43.43 -54.65 -13.96
N THR A 663 43.97 -55.53 -14.71
CA THR A 663 43.39 -56.87 -14.97
C THR A 663 43.52 -57.86 -13.81
N GLY A 664 44.34 -57.53 -12.79
CA GLY A 664 44.65 -58.43 -11.68
C GLY A 664 45.54 -59.59 -11.97
N TYR A 665 45.91 -59.82 -13.26
CA TYR A 665 46.78 -60.91 -13.67
C TYR A 665 48.23 -60.45 -13.77
N LEU A 666 49.10 -61.03 -12.97
CA LEU A 666 50.55 -60.67 -12.90
C LEU A 666 51.23 -60.67 -14.26
N TYR A 667 50.92 -61.68 -15.12
CA TYR A 667 51.51 -61.79 -16.44
C TYR A 667 51.18 -60.64 -17.39
N HIS A 668 50.01 -59.99 -17.26
CA HIS A 668 49.67 -58.78 -18.04
C HIS A 668 50.58 -57.59 -17.69
N TYR A 669 50.88 -57.42 -16.41
CA TYR A 669 51.81 -56.38 -15.96
C TYR A 669 53.27 -56.70 -16.36
N ALA A 670 53.72 -57.96 -16.22
CA ALA A 670 55.03 -58.39 -16.65
C ALA A 670 55.21 -58.18 -18.15
N PHE A 671 54.20 -58.52 -18.98
CA PHE A 671 54.22 -58.32 -20.41
C PHE A 671 54.27 -56.84 -20.81
N ALA A 672 53.47 -56.02 -20.17
CA ALA A 672 53.45 -54.54 -20.36
C ALA A 672 54.81 -53.89 -20.00
N MET A 673 55.43 -54.35 -18.89
CA MET A 673 56.77 -53.90 -18.51
C MET A 673 57.84 -54.33 -19.56
N LEU A 674 57.73 -55.55 -20.07
CA LEU A 674 58.66 -56.05 -21.07
C LEU A 674 58.57 -55.29 -22.38
N ILE A 675 57.35 -54.96 -22.83
CA ILE A 675 57.11 -54.06 -23.97
C ILE A 675 57.68 -52.66 -23.70
N GLY A 676 57.41 -52.08 -22.51
CA GLY A 676 57.99 -50.83 -22.16
C GLY A 676 59.50 -50.74 -22.14
N VAL A 677 60.16 -51.79 -21.59
CA VAL A 677 61.58 -51.87 -21.58
C VAL A 677 62.12 -52.04 -23.02
N ALA A 678 61.53 -52.92 -23.87
CA ALA A 678 61.88 -53.02 -25.24
C ALA A 678 61.75 -51.73 -26.03
N ALA A 679 60.64 -51.04 -25.87
CA ALA A 679 60.43 -49.73 -26.48
C ALA A 679 61.46 -48.70 -26.02
N PHE A 680 61.79 -48.69 -24.72
CA PHE A 680 62.78 -47.76 -24.16
C PHE A 680 64.19 -48.05 -24.68
N ILE A 681 64.57 -49.31 -24.77
CA ILE A 681 65.88 -49.73 -25.37
C ILE A 681 65.93 -49.37 -26.86
N THR A 682 64.85 -49.65 -27.59
CA THR A 682 64.75 -49.28 -29.01
C THR A 682 64.84 -47.74 -29.18
N TRP A 683 64.12 -47.00 -28.42
CA TRP A 683 64.24 -45.54 -28.42
C TRP A 683 65.66 -45.05 -28.13
N PHE A 684 66.30 -45.62 -27.12
CA PHE A 684 67.66 -45.25 -26.74
C PHE A 684 68.67 -45.59 -27.86
N MET A 685 68.52 -46.76 -28.50
CA MET A 685 69.34 -47.10 -29.60
C MET A 685 69.20 -46.17 -30.81
N PHE A 686 67.99 -45.73 -31.13
CA PHE A 686 67.77 -44.78 -32.21
C PHE A 686 68.19 -43.38 -31.83
N ALA A 687 67.93 -42.94 -30.57
CA ALA A 687 68.30 -41.64 -30.10
C ALA A 687 69.79 -41.45 -29.86
N SER A 688 70.54 -42.56 -29.53
CA SER A 688 71.96 -42.50 -29.31
C SER A 688 72.79 -42.88 -30.61
N GLY A 689 72.14 -43.31 -31.69
CA GLY A 689 72.81 -43.66 -32.96
C GLY A 689 73.04 -42.48 -33.92
N GLY A 690 72.81 -41.25 -33.45
CA GLY A 690 72.96 -40.00 -34.20
C GLY A 690 74.22 -39.21 -33.90
N HIS A 691 75.28 -39.84 -33.37
CA HIS A 691 76.57 -39.18 -33.23
C HIS A 691 77.63 -40.03 -33.92
#